data_94e49b300cc2dbf07067b4a27d961f9c
#
_entry.id   94e49b300cc2dbf07067b4a27d961f9c
#
_cell.length_a   1.000
_cell.length_b   1.000
_cell.length_c   1.000
_cell.angle_alpha   90.00
_cell.angle_beta   90.00
_cell.angle_gamma   90.00
#
_symmetry.space_group_name_H-M   'P 1'
#
loop_
_entity.id
_entity.type
_entity.pdbx_description
1 polymer ?
#
loop_
_entity_poly.entity_id
_entity_poly.type
_entity_poly.pdbx_seq_one_letter_code
_entity_poly.pdbx_strand_id
1 'polypeptide(L)'
;MAQVEARGATAVRMPSDARGLAAYALWILVIAVAYVFFAYVGFSMAFGVKQITAIWPPTGIAVAALLLGGKRLWPGVFLGAFIANFTKDESAITALAIAAGNTLGPVLGAYLLQRFNFDRSFARVRDVVVFVAFGSILAMTVTATNGTLQLALAHVFPWSSYGPLWLLWWIGDASGVLLFAPLILTWSDVRRNGILAGDATPIEILIAVPLTFACAFLEFFSRLPMAFPLYPFVVWAALRTGARVMTALMVVITWVALWATVHNFGPFTVLSLNGRMIAFVVFTAVLAITGLVLSAMTAERRFALVQMQAAERRFKVLAETLPQMVWTADPSGTIDWLNQRWHEFTGSGDLSLGIADWEQLIAAGKRFERELLLCRDDGVSRWFLMRGEPMRDNRGNIVRWYGTHTDIDDQRRAFERTARIATTLQSAFLPQSLPEHPYMRFDALYLTAGQEVLIGGDWYDAFALPDGRIVISIGDVTGHGLNAAVSAGRIRQSIVATAIDKTDPAEILTKVNRLLQLHDPTVATALVALIDRDARTLHYASAGHPSPILAGPNTRAHQLPYGSLPLGVAGNTEYRSHTAALEPESIVVFYTDGITEFSREIEATERALRTAINALVTKPSPRPAEAIRQAVLGNEAPGDDAVLVVVRVTPTTGPITGDEINLRQSWSFHSSHAYSAHSARHEVMQFIERLAGADADLFTAELIVGEILANTVEHAPGLVNMEVDWSDAAPVVTVVDTGPGLEKFVALLPDDELTEDGRGLFLVKTLANEVRVESDQGYGTKMTVVLPIARA
;
A
#
# COMPACT_ATOMS: atom_id res chain seq x y z
N MET A 1 -8.86 7.61 -19.81
CA MET A 1 -8.29 7.62 -21.18
C MET A 1 -9.14 6.84 -22.19
N ALA A 2 -9.74 5.73 -21.84
CA ALA A 2 -10.51 4.90 -22.82
C ALA A 2 -11.85 5.47 -23.29
N GLN A 3 -12.41 6.52 -22.74
CA GLN A 3 -13.67 7.14 -23.18
C GLN A 3 -13.51 8.39 -24.07
N VAL A 4 -12.29 8.88 -24.29
CA VAL A 4 -11.99 10.03 -25.16
C VAL A 4 -11.60 9.56 -26.56
N GLU A 5 -11.11 8.35 -26.74
CA GLU A 5 -10.70 7.81 -28.06
C GLU A 5 -11.86 7.35 -28.95
N ALA A 6 -13.06 7.21 -28.44
CA ALA A 6 -14.21 6.69 -29.22
C ALA A 6 -15.08 7.78 -29.90
N ARG A 7 -14.65 9.07 -29.94
CA ARG A 7 -15.40 10.14 -30.61
C ARG A 7 -14.79 10.71 -31.88
N GLY A 8 -13.77 10.08 -32.41
CA GLY A 8 -13.18 10.39 -33.70
C GLY A 8 -13.73 9.51 -34.82
N ALA A 9 -14.56 10.07 -35.67
CA ALA A 9 -15.13 9.46 -36.89
C ALA A 9 -16.46 8.71 -36.72
N THR A 10 -17.52 9.42 -36.40
CA THR A 10 -18.81 9.08 -36.99
C THR A 10 -18.73 9.36 -38.48
N ALA A 11 -18.30 8.39 -39.27
CA ALA A 11 -18.56 8.35 -40.70
C ALA A 11 -20.08 8.36 -40.84
N VAL A 12 -20.67 9.52 -41.15
CA VAL A 12 -22.09 9.63 -41.49
C VAL A 12 -22.32 8.68 -42.65
N ARG A 13 -22.97 7.54 -42.42
CA ARG A 13 -23.43 6.64 -43.47
C ARG A 13 -24.31 7.45 -44.41
N MET A 14 -24.32 7.15 -45.74
CA MET A 14 -25.30 7.73 -46.63
C MET A 14 -26.67 7.48 -46.04
N PRO A 15 -27.51 8.48 -45.88
CA PRO A 15 -28.85 8.28 -45.38
C PRO A 15 -29.57 7.46 -46.41
N SER A 16 -30.13 6.35 -45.99
CA SER A 16 -30.95 5.46 -46.81
C SER A 16 -32.42 5.85 -46.83
N ASP A 17 -32.79 6.82 -46.02
CA ASP A 17 -34.14 7.34 -45.89
C ASP A 17 -34.35 8.67 -46.63
N ALA A 18 -35.56 8.93 -47.10
CA ALA A 18 -35.90 10.14 -47.87
C ALA A 18 -35.59 11.45 -47.11
N ARG A 19 -35.70 11.45 -45.78
CA ARG A 19 -35.38 12.64 -44.95
C ARG A 19 -33.91 12.97 -44.93
N GLY A 20 -33.11 11.93 -44.85
CA GLY A 20 -31.62 12.08 -44.87
C GLY A 20 -31.12 12.55 -46.25
N LEU A 21 -31.69 12.05 -47.37
CA LEU A 21 -31.39 12.49 -48.71
C LEU A 21 -31.79 13.96 -48.94
N ALA A 22 -32.97 14.39 -48.43
CA ALA A 22 -33.39 15.78 -48.47
C ALA A 22 -32.43 16.71 -47.69
N ALA A 23 -32.01 16.29 -46.49
CA ALA A 23 -31.04 17.04 -45.70
C ALA A 23 -29.69 17.15 -46.41
N TYR A 24 -29.20 16.07 -47.03
CA TYR A 24 -27.98 16.07 -47.82
C TYR A 24 -28.05 17.02 -48.99
N ALA A 25 -29.16 16.97 -49.79
CA ALA A 25 -29.40 17.87 -50.91
C ALA A 25 -29.46 19.37 -50.46
N LEU A 26 -30.13 19.61 -49.32
CA LEU A 26 -30.17 20.92 -48.70
C LEU A 26 -28.78 21.46 -48.38
N TRP A 27 -27.92 20.64 -47.76
CA TRP A 27 -26.55 21.06 -47.46
C TRP A 27 -25.73 21.37 -48.71
N ILE A 28 -25.84 20.56 -49.80
CA ILE A 28 -25.22 20.82 -51.09
C ILE A 28 -25.68 22.21 -51.60
N LEU A 29 -26.98 22.47 -51.58
CA LEU A 29 -27.52 23.75 -52.00
C LEU A 29 -27.01 24.93 -51.17
N VAL A 30 -27.06 24.79 -49.83
CA VAL A 30 -26.54 25.84 -48.91
C VAL A 30 -25.09 26.16 -49.19
N ILE A 31 -24.24 25.15 -49.39
CA ILE A 31 -22.83 25.33 -49.69
C ILE A 31 -22.62 25.98 -51.04
N ALA A 32 -23.35 25.53 -52.07
CA ALA A 32 -23.28 26.13 -53.40
C ALA A 32 -23.71 27.60 -53.39
N VAL A 33 -24.83 27.94 -52.74
CA VAL A 33 -25.28 29.33 -52.61
C VAL A 33 -24.30 30.19 -51.83
N ALA A 34 -23.78 29.69 -50.71
CA ALA A 34 -22.75 30.39 -49.92
C ALA A 34 -21.48 30.61 -50.74
N TYR A 35 -21.01 29.58 -51.46
CA TYR A 35 -19.86 29.69 -52.36
C TYR A 35 -20.05 30.76 -53.39
N VAL A 36 -21.18 30.75 -54.13
CA VAL A 36 -21.51 31.76 -55.15
C VAL A 36 -21.61 33.15 -54.56
N PHE A 37 -22.33 33.34 -53.46
CA PHE A 37 -22.45 34.63 -52.80
C PHE A 37 -21.07 35.21 -52.44
N PHE A 38 -20.24 34.45 -51.73
CA PHE A 38 -18.89 34.92 -51.34
C PHE A 38 -17.92 35.02 -52.52
N ALA A 39 -18.12 34.29 -53.62
CA ALA A 39 -17.39 34.48 -54.86
C ALA A 39 -17.69 35.86 -55.47
N TYR A 40 -18.94 36.25 -55.53
CA TYR A 40 -19.30 37.58 -55.99
C TYR A 40 -18.75 38.71 -55.10
N VAL A 41 -18.75 38.49 -53.78
CA VAL A 41 -18.09 39.41 -52.84
C VAL A 41 -16.59 39.48 -53.12
N GLY A 42 -15.91 38.34 -53.35
CA GLY A 42 -14.51 38.33 -53.73
C GLY A 42 -14.25 39.07 -55.05
N PHE A 43 -15.01 38.77 -56.08
CA PHE A 43 -14.87 39.46 -57.38
C PHE A 43 -15.07 40.98 -57.30
N SER A 44 -15.92 41.48 -56.41
CA SER A 44 -16.08 42.93 -56.22
C SER A 44 -14.83 43.60 -55.67
N MET A 45 -13.89 42.84 -55.12
CA MET A 45 -12.62 43.30 -54.57
C MET A 45 -11.42 42.85 -55.42
N ALA A 46 -11.66 42.49 -56.70
CA ALA A 46 -10.59 42.04 -57.60
C ALA A 46 -9.62 43.15 -57.99
N PHE A 47 -8.33 42.82 -58.08
CA PHE A 47 -7.24 43.62 -58.45
C PHE A 47 -6.70 43.31 -59.85
N GLY A 48 -6.74 44.20 -60.78
CA GLY A 48 -6.06 44.18 -62.10
C GLY A 48 -6.64 43.20 -63.14
N VAL A 49 -6.73 41.88 -62.81
CA VAL A 49 -7.42 40.88 -63.65
C VAL A 49 -8.76 40.58 -63.02
N LYS A 50 -9.85 40.62 -63.75
CA LYS A 50 -11.25 40.55 -63.25
C LYS A 50 -11.58 39.31 -62.38
N GLN A 51 -10.69 38.32 -62.30
CA GLN A 51 -10.98 37.01 -61.64
C GLN A 51 -10.02 36.67 -60.48
N ILE A 52 -8.97 37.45 -60.21
CA ILE A 52 -7.95 37.18 -59.22
C ILE A 52 -8.05 38.20 -58.10
N THR A 53 -8.23 37.72 -56.87
CA THR A 53 -8.46 38.54 -55.69
C THR A 53 -7.42 38.24 -54.62
N ALA A 54 -7.10 39.22 -53.75
CA ALA A 54 -6.16 39.04 -52.63
C ALA A 54 -6.66 38.12 -51.56
N ILE A 55 -7.95 37.93 -51.44
CA ILE A 55 -8.62 36.97 -50.52
C ILE A 55 -9.76 36.30 -51.28
N TRP A 56 -9.79 34.98 -51.23
CA TRP A 56 -10.87 34.19 -51.81
C TRP A 56 -11.69 33.45 -50.78
N PRO A 57 -12.73 34.06 -50.18
CA PRO A 57 -13.50 33.49 -49.09
C PRO A 57 -14.14 32.11 -49.38
N PRO A 58 -14.59 31.84 -50.65
CA PRO A 58 -15.22 30.56 -50.98
C PRO A 58 -14.40 29.31 -50.64
N THR A 59 -13.04 29.41 -50.79
CA THR A 59 -12.15 28.31 -50.50
C THR A 59 -12.10 27.99 -49.00
N GLY A 60 -12.10 29.00 -48.13
CA GLY A 60 -12.18 28.83 -46.69
C GLY A 60 -13.53 28.22 -46.24
N ILE A 61 -14.62 28.69 -46.85
CA ILE A 61 -15.96 28.13 -46.65
C ILE A 61 -16.01 26.64 -47.07
N ALA A 62 -15.41 26.32 -48.24
CA ALA A 62 -15.35 24.95 -48.74
C ALA A 62 -14.58 24.04 -47.78
N VAL A 63 -13.38 24.43 -47.33
CA VAL A 63 -12.59 23.63 -46.36
C VAL A 63 -13.37 23.42 -45.05
N ALA A 64 -13.98 24.49 -44.52
CA ALA A 64 -14.77 24.39 -43.30
C ALA A 64 -16.01 23.47 -43.45
N ALA A 65 -16.74 23.62 -44.55
CA ALA A 65 -17.90 22.76 -44.84
C ALA A 65 -17.52 21.28 -44.97
N LEU A 66 -16.39 20.98 -45.63
CA LEU A 66 -15.92 19.59 -45.78
C LEU A 66 -15.41 18.99 -44.46
N LEU A 67 -14.89 19.81 -43.56
CA LEU A 67 -14.48 19.41 -42.22
C LEU A 67 -15.67 19.20 -41.28
N LEU A 68 -16.72 19.99 -41.37
CA LEU A 68 -17.92 19.94 -40.55
C LEU A 68 -18.90 18.84 -40.98
N GLY A 69 -19.21 18.81 -42.28
CA GLY A 69 -20.23 17.93 -42.86
C GLY A 69 -19.68 16.68 -43.56
N GLY A 70 -18.35 16.59 -43.63
CA GLY A 70 -17.63 15.49 -44.29
C GLY A 70 -17.35 15.75 -45.78
N LYS A 71 -16.35 15.05 -46.30
CA LYS A 71 -15.88 15.16 -47.70
C LYS A 71 -16.96 14.88 -48.73
N ARG A 72 -18.06 14.23 -48.38
CA ARG A 72 -19.20 13.94 -49.27
C ARG A 72 -19.93 15.19 -49.76
N LEU A 73 -19.77 16.35 -49.09
CA LEU A 73 -20.36 17.62 -49.48
C LEU A 73 -19.61 18.32 -50.62
N TRP A 74 -18.58 17.67 -51.21
CA TRP A 74 -17.85 18.20 -52.35
C TRP A 74 -18.71 18.62 -53.54
N PRO A 75 -19.90 17.96 -53.81
CA PRO A 75 -20.75 18.40 -54.95
C PRO A 75 -21.28 19.83 -54.79
N GLY A 76 -21.51 20.24 -53.53
CA GLY A 76 -21.91 21.64 -53.23
C GLY A 76 -20.81 22.65 -53.53
N VAL A 77 -19.56 22.32 -53.24
CA VAL A 77 -18.40 23.13 -53.58
C VAL A 77 -18.21 23.21 -55.10
N PHE A 78 -18.32 22.05 -55.80
CA PHE A 78 -18.17 21.94 -57.22
C PHE A 78 -19.26 22.79 -57.95
N LEU A 79 -20.52 22.62 -57.56
CA LEU A 79 -21.64 23.38 -58.18
C LEU A 79 -21.48 24.88 -57.96
N GLY A 80 -21.14 25.31 -56.71
CA GLY A 80 -20.88 26.70 -56.39
C GLY A 80 -19.73 27.31 -57.20
N ALA A 81 -18.62 26.58 -57.30
CA ALA A 81 -17.47 27.00 -58.07
C ALA A 81 -17.75 27.04 -59.56
N PHE A 82 -18.50 26.09 -60.11
CA PHE A 82 -18.95 26.10 -61.53
C PHE A 82 -19.83 27.29 -61.83
N ILE A 83 -20.87 27.53 -61.06
CA ILE A 83 -21.80 28.66 -61.30
C ILE A 83 -21.02 30.01 -61.20
N ALA A 84 -20.15 30.17 -60.20
CA ALA A 84 -19.36 31.40 -60.01
C ALA A 84 -18.45 31.72 -61.21
N ASN A 85 -17.82 30.72 -61.81
CA ASN A 85 -16.91 30.92 -62.95
C ASN A 85 -17.70 31.04 -64.26
N PHE A 86 -18.74 30.21 -64.43
CA PHE A 86 -19.57 30.28 -65.66
C PHE A 86 -20.26 31.63 -65.85
N THR A 87 -20.67 32.29 -64.76
CA THR A 87 -21.34 33.62 -64.80
C THR A 87 -20.36 34.78 -65.09
N LYS A 88 -19.06 34.49 -65.28
CA LYS A 88 -18.00 35.48 -65.60
C LYS A 88 -17.53 35.43 -67.07
N ASP A 89 -18.37 34.97 -67.94
CA ASP A 89 -18.13 34.89 -69.41
C ASP A 89 -17.07 33.84 -69.80
N GLU A 90 -16.78 32.88 -68.93
CA GLU A 90 -15.95 31.74 -69.31
C GLU A 90 -16.70 30.71 -70.09
N SER A 91 -15.99 30.01 -70.98
CA SER A 91 -16.59 28.84 -71.61
C SER A 91 -17.03 27.78 -70.60
N ALA A 92 -18.13 27.04 -70.85
CA ALA A 92 -18.61 26.03 -69.94
C ALA A 92 -17.54 25.00 -69.61
N ILE A 93 -16.63 24.66 -70.56
CA ILE A 93 -15.53 23.71 -70.39
C ILE A 93 -14.48 24.32 -69.42
N THR A 94 -14.10 25.55 -69.59
CA THR A 94 -13.15 26.26 -68.73
C THR A 94 -13.69 26.40 -67.31
N ALA A 95 -14.96 26.80 -67.15
CA ALA A 95 -15.62 26.93 -65.90
C ALA A 95 -15.70 25.55 -65.15
N LEU A 96 -16.02 24.46 -65.87
CA LEU A 96 -16.07 23.10 -65.34
C LEU A 96 -14.68 22.69 -64.85
N ALA A 97 -13.62 22.91 -65.63
CA ALA A 97 -12.25 22.55 -65.31
C ALA A 97 -11.69 23.34 -64.10
N ILE A 98 -12.01 24.66 -64.00
CA ILE A 98 -11.67 25.47 -62.83
C ILE A 98 -12.41 25.01 -61.59
N ALA A 99 -13.71 24.66 -61.72
CA ALA A 99 -14.52 24.14 -60.61
C ALA A 99 -13.95 22.81 -60.06
N ALA A 100 -13.42 21.94 -60.94
CA ALA A 100 -12.75 20.72 -60.51
C ALA A 100 -11.54 21.02 -59.59
N GLY A 101 -10.67 21.96 -59.98
CA GLY A 101 -9.53 22.39 -59.18
C GLY A 101 -9.95 23.02 -57.84
N ASN A 102 -10.92 23.96 -57.90
CA ASN A 102 -11.48 24.64 -56.70
C ASN A 102 -12.19 23.69 -55.77
N THR A 103 -12.51 22.46 -56.20
CA THR A 103 -13.06 21.39 -55.37
C THR A 103 -11.96 20.49 -54.82
N LEU A 104 -11.02 20.09 -55.68
CA LEU A 104 -9.97 19.16 -55.30
C LEU A 104 -9.05 19.70 -54.21
N GLY A 105 -8.68 21.01 -54.30
CA GLY A 105 -7.85 21.65 -53.27
C GLY A 105 -8.48 21.57 -51.86
N PRO A 106 -9.70 22.08 -51.61
CA PRO A 106 -10.40 21.96 -50.36
C PRO A 106 -10.59 20.54 -49.88
N VAL A 107 -10.88 19.58 -50.82
CA VAL A 107 -11.00 18.15 -50.46
C VAL A 107 -9.66 17.58 -50.00
N LEU A 108 -8.55 17.92 -50.66
CA LEU A 108 -7.20 17.55 -50.24
C LEU A 108 -6.86 18.17 -48.88
N GLY A 109 -7.16 19.44 -48.68
CA GLY A 109 -6.96 20.12 -47.40
C GLY A 109 -7.71 19.45 -46.27
N ALA A 110 -9.01 19.19 -46.46
CA ALA A 110 -9.83 18.47 -45.45
C ALA A 110 -9.31 17.03 -45.21
N TYR A 111 -8.80 16.36 -46.27
CA TYR A 111 -8.20 15.04 -46.10
C TYR A 111 -6.91 15.07 -45.29
N LEU A 112 -5.99 15.98 -45.59
CA LEU A 112 -4.72 16.10 -44.86
C LEU A 112 -4.96 16.53 -43.41
N LEU A 113 -5.83 17.47 -43.15
CA LEU A 113 -6.19 17.91 -41.79
C LEU A 113 -6.74 16.74 -40.95
N GLN A 114 -7.63 15.90 -41.52
CA GLN A 114 -8.14 14.71 -40.86
C GLN A 114 -7.04 13.66 -40.64
N ARG A 115 -6.14 13.47 -41.62
CA ARG A 115 -5.03 12.50 -41.56
C ARG A 115 -4.03 12.85 -40.45
N PHE A 116 -3.86 14.14 -40.16
CA PHE A 116 -3.00 14.64 -39.09
C PHE A 116 -3.73 14.90 -37.77
N ASN A 117 -4.95 14.34 -37.59
CA ASN A 117 -5.76 14.48 -36.37
C ASN A 117 -5.94 15.93 -35.92
N PHE A 118 -6.25 16.81 -36.87
CA PHE A 118 -6.52 18.21 -36.61
C PHE A 118 -7.78 18.41 -35.76
N ASP A 119 -7.67 19.18 -34.69
CA ASP A 119 -8.81 19.60 -33.86
C ASP A 119 -9.37 20.94 -34.31
N ARG A 120 -10.66 20.96 -34.64
CA ARG A 120 -11.42 22.13 -35.13
C ARG A 120 -11.50 23.29 -34.13
N SER A 121 -11.25 23.04 -32.87
CA SER A 121 -11.30 24.04 -31.80
C SER A 121 -10.12 25.04 -31.85
N PHE A 122 -9.04 24.68 -32.54
CA PHE A 122 -7.76 25.41 -32.52
C PHE A 122 -7.21 25.59 -31.11
N ALA A 123 -7.47 24.63 -30.23
CA ALA A 123 -7.04 24.69 -28.83
C ALA A 123 -5.57 24.36 -28.63
N ARG A 124 -4.86 23.85 -29.65
CA ARG A 124 -3.45 23.45 -29.60
C ARG A 124 -2.63 24.14 -30.66
N VAL A 125 -1.42 24.58 -30.32
CA VAL A 125 -0.47 25.16 -31.26
C VAL A 125 -0.19 24.22 -32.43
N ARG A 126 -0.05 22.94 -32.19
CA ARG A 126 0.09 21.91 -33.24
C ARG A 126 -1.03 21.96 -34.27
N ASP A 127 -2.27 22.17 -33.85
CA ASP A 127 -3.41 22.21 -34.77
C ASP A 127 -3.38 23.43 -35.65
N VAL A 128 -2.91 24.57 -35.12
CA VAL A 128 -2.68 25.79 -35.90
C VAL A 128 -1.60 25.54 -36.97
N VAL A 129 -0.47 24.94 -36.59
CA VAL A 129 0.62 24.62 -37.53
C VAL A 129 0.16 23.65 -38.62
N VAL A 130 -0.54 22.59 -38.25
CA VAL A 130 -1.10 21.61 -39.20
C VAL A 130 -2.11 22.26 -40.14
N PHE A 131 -2.98 23.12 -39.61
CA PHE A 131 -3.95 23.86 -40.41
C PHE A 131 -3.29 24.81 -41.43
N VAL A 132 -2.33 25.60 -40.99
CA VAL A 132 -1.61 26.54 -41.87
C VAL A 132 -0.84 25.77 -42.94
N ALA A 133 -0.05 24.79 -42.56
CA ALA A 133 0.82 24.04 -43.49
C ALA A 133 0.03 23.24 -44.52
N PHE A 134 -0.96 22.48 -44.09
CA PHE A 134 -1.66 21.51 -44.93
C PHE A 134 -3.01 22.04 -45.45
N GLY A 135 -3.76 22.78 -44.66
CA GLY A 135 -5.07 23.27 -45.01
C GLY A 135 -5.01 24.54 -45.86
N SER A 136 -4.10 25.50 -45.52
CA SER A 136 -3.99 26.77 -46.19
C SER A 136 -2.90 26.78 -47.28
N ILE A 137 -1.67 26.36 -46.95
CA ILE A 137 -0.53 26.50 -47.85
C ILE A 137 -0.50 25.39 -48.90
N LEU A 138 -0.34 24.13 -48.47
CA LEU A 138 -0.10 23.01 -49.37
C LEU A 138 -1.33 22.64 -50.22
N ALA A 139 -2.51 22.54 -49.61
CA ALA A 139 -3.69 22.14 -50.37
C ALA A 139 -4.09 23.12 -51.47
N MET A 140 -3.84 24.42 -51.25
CA MET A 140 -4.22 25.48 -52.19
C MET A 140 -3.29 25.62 -53.39
N THR A 141 -2.16 24.88 -53.43
CA THR A 141 -1.34 24.74 -54.63
C THR A 141 -2.11 24.06 -55.78
N VAL A 142 -3.02 23.14 -55.44
CA VAL A 142 -3.86 22.42 -56.39
C VAL A 142 -4.84 23.38 -57.11
N THR A 143 -5.53 24.24 -56.33
CA THR A 143 -6.47 25.20 -56.89
C THR A 143 -5.76 26.21 -57.80
N ALA A 144 -4.63 26.76 -57.33
CA ALA A 144 -3.85 27.74 -58.11
C ALA A 144 -3.28 27.13 -59.37
N THR A 145 -2.69 25.94 -59.31
CA THR A 145 -2.12 25.27 -60.48
C THR A 145 -3.18 24.98 -61.53
N ASN A 146 -4.29 24.41 -61.13
CA ASN A 146 -5.38 24.07 -62.06
C ASN A 146 -6.05 25.34 -62.62
N GLY A 147 -6.43 26.30 -61.73
CA GLY A 147 -7.16 27.47 -62.16
C GLY A 147 -6.36 28.34 -63.15
N THR A 148 -5.09 28.60 -62.84
CA THR A 148 -4.18 29.37 -63.71
C THR A 148 -3.90 28.62 -65.02
N LEU A 149 -3.73 27.29 -64.97
CA LEU A 149 -3.53 26.46 -66.17
C LEU A 149 -4.74 26.58 -67.13
N GLN A 150 -5.97 26.47 -66.59
CA GLN A 150 -7.19 26.51 -67.41
C GLN A 150 -7.37 27.87 -68.10
N LEU A 151 -7.10 29.00 -67.39
CA LEU A 151 -7.15 30.34 -67.99
C LEU A 151 -6.07 30.57 -69.02
N ALA A 152 -4.85 30.03 -68.83
CA ALA A 152 -3.77 30.10 -69.82
C ALA A 152 -4.13 29.32 -71.09
N LEU A 153 -4.68 28.09 -70.92
CA LEU A 153 -5.17 27.28 -72.04
C LEU A 153 -6.37 27.86 -72.79
N ALA A 154 -7.24 28.62 -72.12
CA ALA A 154 -8.33 29.42 -72.71
C ALA A 154 -7.86 30.73 -73.30
N HIS A 155 -6.55 31.02 -73.35
CA HIS A 155 -5.93 32.27 -73.88
C HIS A 155 -6.43 33.56 -73.22
N VAL A 156 -6.88 33.49 -71.98
CA VAL A 156 -7.34 34.65 -71.20
C VAL A 156 -6.15 35.57 -70.89
N PHE A 157 -4.95 35.00 -70.80
CA PHE A 157 -3.68 35.74 -70.60
C PHE A 157 -2.50 34.95 -71.20
N PRO A 158 -1.36 35.64 -71.51
CA PRO A 158 -0.19 35.02 -72.06
C PRO A 158 0.56 34.14 -71.06
N TRP A 159 1.21 33.07 -71.51
CA TRP A 159 1.99 32.15 -70.65
C TRP A 159 3.10 32.84 -69.84
N SER A 160 3.63 34.00 -70.30
CA SER A 160 4.58 34.78 -69.51
C SER A 160 4.03 35.28 -68.19
N SER A 161 2.73 35.41 -68.06
CA SER A 161 2.04 35.84 -66.86
C SER A 161 1.62 34.71 -65.95
N TYR A 162 1.88 33.44 -66.33
CA TYR A 162 1.46 32.24 -65.55
C TYR A 162 1.98 32.30 -64.13
N GLY A 163 3.29 32.44 -63.90
CA GLY A 163 3.89 32.41 -62.53
C GLY A 163 3.35 33.53 -61.60
N PRO A 164 3.36 34.78 -62.01
CA PRO A 164 2.79 35.85 -61.23
C PRO A 164 1.29 35.64 -60.87
N LEU A 165 0.48 35.20 -61.86
CA LEU A 165 -0.93 34.94 -61.66
C LEU A 165 -1.20 33.68 -60.81
N TRP A 166 -0.36 32.67 -60.92
CA TRP A 166 -0.38 31.48 -60.05
C TRP A 166 -0.12 31.87 -58.62
N LEU A 167 0.87 32.71 -58.34
CA LEU A 167 1.19 33.15 -57.01
C LEU A 167 0.02 33.96 -56.42
N LEU A 168 -0.57 34.87 -57.18
CA LEU A 168 -1.73 35.68 -56.72
C LEU A 168 -2.96 34.78 -56.42
N TRP A 169 -3.25 33.80 -57.27
CA TRP A 169 -4.32 32.85 -57.05
C TRP A 169 -4.10 32.03 -55.77
N TRP A 170 -2.89 31.48 -55.64
CA TRP A 170 -2.51 30.70 -54.43
C TRP A 170 -2.63 31.51 -53.13
N ILE A 171 -2.18 32.75 -53.18
CA ILE A 171 -2.27 33.67 -52.05
C ILE A 171 -3.75 33.96 -51.70
N GLY A 172 -4.58 34.18 -52.71
CA GLY A 172 -6.02 34.45 -52.52
C GLY A 172 -6.74 33.29 -51.84
N ASP A 173 -6.51 32.04 -52.33
CA ASP A 173 -7.07 30.85 -51.75
C ASP A 173 -6.54 30.56 -50.36
N ALA A 174 -5.21 30.64 -50.18
CA ALA A 174 -4.57 30.42 -48.89
C ALA A 174 -5.06 31.39 -47.81
N SER A 175 -5.17 32.69 -48.15
CA SER A 175 -5.71 33.72 -47.24
C SER A 175 -7.20 33.49 -46.95
N GLY A 176 -7.99 33.09 -47.96
CA GLY A 176 -9.39 32.74 -47.80
C GLY A 176 -9.57 31.61 -46.80
N VAL A 177 -8.74 30.54 -46.90
CA VAL A 177 -8.74 29.42 -45.94
C VAL A 177 -8.30 29.89 -44.55
N LEU A 178 -7.22 30.67 -44.45
CA LEU A 178 -6.63 31.13 -43.19
C LEU A 178 -7.59 31.98 -42.36
N LEU A 179 -8.45 32.75 -43.01
CA LEU A 179 -9.39 33.68 -42.36
C LEU A 179 -10.76 33.08 -42.12
N PHE A 180 -11.37 32.51 -43.18
CA PHE A 180 -12.78 32.07 -43.12
C PHE A 180 -12.97 30.65 -42.54
N ALA A 181 -12.03 29.75 -42.76
CA ALA A 181 -12.19 28.44 -42.19
C ALA A 181 -12.09 28.43 -40.64
N PRO A 182 -11.12 29.07 -39.98
CA PRO A 182 -11.12 29.16 -38.53
C PRO A 182 -12.35 29.85 -37.94
N LEU A 183 -12.85 30.93 -38.60
CA LEU A 183 -14.08 31.59 -38.19
C LEU A 183 -15.24 30.59 -38.15
N ILE A 184 -15.51 29.88 -39.24
CA ILE A 184 -16.63 28.94 -39.34
C ILE A 184 -16.44 27.76 -38.37
N LEU A 185 -15.22 27.21 -38.28
CA LEU A 185 -14.96 26.07 -37.43
C LEU A 185 -15.10 26.42 -35.94
N THR A 186 -14.55 27.52 -35.47
CA THR A 186 -14.64 27.89 -34.05
C THR A 186 -16.05 28.31 -33.64
N TRP A 187 -16.86 28.86 -34.55
CA TRP A 187 -18.23 29.23 -34.27
C TRP A 187 -19.24 28.13 -34.46
N SER A 188 -18.86 27.01 -35.10
CA SER A 188 -19.75 25.85 -35.28
C SER A 188 -20.20 25.17 -33.98
N ASP A 189 -19.50 25.39 -32.87
CA ASP A 189 -19.75 24.78 -31.57
C ASP A 189 -20.24 25.75 -30.48
N VAL A 190 -20.75 26.92 -30.88
CA VAL A 190 -21.25 27.98 -29.97
C VAL A 190 -22.38 27.46 -29.05
N ARG A 191 -23.24 26.59 -29.56
CA ARG A 191 -24.39 26.07 -28.79
C ARG A 191 -23.94 25.22 -27.58
N ARG A 192 -22.76 24.61 -27.63
CA ARG A 192 -22.23 23.75 -26.52
C ARG A 192 -21.40 24.53 -25.51
N ASN A 193 -20.59 25.49 -25.97
CA ASN A 193 -19.54 26.11 -25.16
C ASN A 193 -19.72 27.64 -24.95
N GLY A 194 -20.84 28.22 -25.34
CA GLY A 194 -21.10 29.64 -25.23
C GLY A 194 -20.25 30.52 -26.21
N ILE A 195 -20.49 31.78 -26.25
CA ILE A 195 -19.78 32.73 -27.13
C ILE A 195 -18.39 33.03 -26.56
N LEU A 196 -18.28 33.16 -25.23
CA LEU A 196 -17.06 33.53 -24.52
C LEU A 196 -16.35 32.29 -24.02
N ALA A 197 -15.29 31.91 -24.70
CA ALA A 197 -14.39 30.82 -24.26
C ALA A 197 -13.15 31.37 -23.49
N GLY A 198 -13.09 32.67 -23.27
CA GLY A 198 -12.00 33.36 -22.61
C GLY A 198 -12.35 33.92 -21.23
N ASP A 199 -11.38 34.58 -20.60
CA ASP A 199 -11.52 35.24 -19.29
C ASP A 199 -12.01 36.70 -19.40
N ALA A 200 -12.30 37.18 -20.62
CA ALA A 200 -12.79 38.51 -20.82
C ALA A 200 -14.22 38.70 -20.30
N THR A 201 -14.43 39.76 -19.56
CA THR A 201 -15.77 40.14 -19.12
C THR A 201 -16.59 40.66 -20.29
N PRO A 202 -17.93 40.59 -20.25
CA PRO A 202 -18.78 41.22 -21.31
C PRO A 202 -18.48 42.69 -21.50
N ILE A 203 -18.14 43.42 -20.43
CA ILE A 203 -17.77 44.85 -20.49
C ILE A 203 -16.47 45.09 -21.27
N GLU A 204 -15.43 44.25 -20.99
CA GLU A 204 -14.18 44.30 -21.73
C GLU A 204 -14.41 44.11 -23.23
N ILE A 205 -15.25 43.19 -23.63
CA ILE A 205 -15.58 42.93 -25.04
C ILE A 205 -16.36 44.12 -25.65
N LEU A 206 -17.33 44.63 -24.89
CA LEU A 206 -18.16 45.79 -25.36
C LEU A 206 -17.31 47.03 -25.61
N ILE A 207 -16.19 47.21 -24.91
CA ILE A 207 -15.29 48.36 -25.10
C ILE A 207 -14.22 48.04 -26.15
N ALA A 208 -13.56 46.88 -26.03
CA ALA A 208 -12.38 46.60 -26.82
C ALA A 208 -12.69 46.26 -28.30
N VAL A 209 -13.86 45.64 -28.59
CA VAL A 209 -14.23 45.33 -29.97
C VAL A 209 -14.50 46.63 -30.79
N PRO A 210 -15.34 47.57 -30.31
CA PRO A 210 -15.49 48.86 -30.99
C PRO A 210 -14.19 49.66 -31.08
N LEU A 211 -13.37 49.63 -30.04
CA LEU A 211 -12.07 50.33 -30.06
C LEU A 211 -11.11 49.72 -31.10
N THR A 212 -11.09 48.38 -31.22
CA THR A 212 -10.32 47.67 -32.27
C THR A 212 -10.81 48.09 -33.65
N PHE A 213 -12.13 48.18 -33.84
CA PHE A 213 -12.71 48.61 -35.09
C PHE A 213 -12.37 50.07 -35.39
N ALA A 214 -12.51 50.96 -34.41
CA ALA A 214 -12.13 52.37 -34.54
C ALA A 214 -10.63 52.52 -34.86
N CYS A 215 -9.77 51.76 -34.22
CA CYS A 215 -8.34 51.75 -34.52
C CYS A 215 -8.07 51.25 -35.95
N ALA A 216 -8.71 50.16 -36.40
CA ALA A 216 -8.61 49.67 -37.76
C ALA A 216 -9.11 50.70 -38.78
N PHE A 217 -10.21 51.32 -38.48
CA PHE A 217 -10.74 52.41 -39.33
C PHE A 217 -9.76 53.60 -39.43
N LEU A 218 -9.27 54.08 -38.29
CA LEU A 218 -8.31 55.21 -38.28
C LEU A 218 -7.02 54.87 -39.02
N GLU A 219 -6.47 53.66 -38.81
CA GLU A 219 -5.24 53.17 -39.43
C GLU A 219 -5.36 53.07 -40.95
N PHE A 220 -6.44 52.47 -41.43
CA PHE A 220 -6.62 52.20 -42.85
C PHE A 220 -7.24 53.42 -43.64
N PHE A 221 -7.90 54.32 -42.96
CA PHE A 221 -8.47 55.52 -43.62
C PHE A 221 -7.64 56.76 -43.37
N SER A 222 -6.59 56.77 -42.52
CA SER A 222 -5.61 57.79 -42.38
C SER A 222 -4.54 57.67 -43.48
N ARG A 223 -3.82 58.76 -43.73
CA ARG A 223 -2.66 58.71 -44.64
C ARG A 223 -1.34 58.36 -43.97
N LEU A 224 -1.42 57.79 -42.74
CA LEU A 224 -0.23 57.38 -41.98
C LEU A 224 0.25 56.03 -42.49
N PRO A 225 1.55 55.88 -42.86
CA PRO A 225 2.07 54.59 -43.36
C PRO A 225 2.43 53.67 -42.24
N MET A 226 1.52 53.41 -41.27
CA MET A 226 1.73 52.55 -40.09
C MET A 226 0.66 51.49 -40.05
N ALA A 227 1.07 50.22 -39.96
CA ALA A 227 0.20 49.06 -39.83
C ALA A 227 0.40 48.32 -38.48
N PHE A 228 0.93 48.98 -37.46
CA PHE A 228 1.26 48.37 -36.18
C PHE A 228 0.25 48.56 -35.05
N PRO A 229 -0.58 49.60 -35.01
CA PRO A 229 -1.48 49.88 -33.88
C PRO A 229 -2.52 48.83 -33.64
N LEU A 230 -2.85 48.00 -34.62
CA LEU A 230 -3.82 46.87 -34.49
C LEU A 230 -3.27 45.65 -33.73
N TYR A 231 -1.95 45.43 -33.73
CA TYR A 231 -1.38 44.22 -33.08
C TYR A 231 -1.71 44.09 -31.59
N PRO A 232 -1.62 45.14 -30.75
CA PRO A 232 -2.01 45.06 -29.36
C PRO A 232 -3.45 44.56 -29.15
N PHE A 233 -4.37 44.98 -30.00
CA PHE A 233 -5.78 44.56 -29.91
C PHE A 233 -5.98 43.09 -30.30
N VAL A 234 -5.27 42.64 -31.33
CA VAL A 234 -5.29 41.20 -31.71
C VAL A 234 -4.66 40.34 -30.65
N VAL A 235 -3.54 40.76 -30.08
CA VAL A 235 -2.90 40.08 -28.94
C VAL A 235 -3.86 40.05 -27.76
N TRP A 236 -4.48 41.17 -27.40
CA TRP A 236 -5.49 41.19 -26.35
C TRP A 236 -6.66 40.24 -26.63
N ALA A 237 -7.23 40.27 -27.84
CA ALA A 237 -8.34 39.38 -28.21
C ALA A 237 -7.92 37.93 -28.11
N ALA A 238 -6.74 37.55 -28.60
CA ALA A 238 -6.23 36.17 -28.53
C ALA A 238 -6.01 35.68 -27.09
N LEU A 239 -5.50 36.53 -26.20
CA LEU A 239 -5.21 36.19 -24.82
C LEU A 239 -6.48 36.17 -23.92
N ARG A 240 -7.44 37.09 -24.17
CA ARG A 240 -8.58 37.31 -23.25
C ARG A 240 -9.90 36.70 -23.71
N THR A 241 -10.17 36.71 -25.04
CA THR A 241 -11.50 36.32 -25.56
C THR A 241 -11.54 34.90 -26.15
N GLY A 242 -10.36 34.34 -26.44
CA GLY A 242 -10.24 33.05 -27.11
C GLY A 242 -10.47 33.10 -28.64
N ALA A 243 -10.34 31.93 -29.27
CA ALA A 243 -10.30 31.82 -30.75
C ALA A 243 -11.54 32.37 -31.48
N ARG A 244 -12.75 32.31 -30.87
CA ARG A 244 -13.99 32.75 -31.52
C ARG A 244 -14.05 34.24 -31.82
N VAL A 245 -13.91 35.03 -30.78
CA VAL A 245 -13.94 36.50 -30.93
C VAL A 245 -12.74 36.95 -31.74
N MET A 246 -11.58 36.35 -31.50
CA MET A 246 -10.38 36.66 -32.25
C MET A 246 -10.53 36.42 -33.76
N THR A 247 -11.08 35.27 -34.20
CA THR A 247 -11.30 34.94 -35.62
C THR A 247 -12.31 35.88 -36.27
N ALA A 248 -13.36 36.27 -35.54
CA ALA A 248 -14.32 37.25 -36.02
C ALA A 248 -13.67 38.63 -36.22
N LEU A 249 -12.90 39.11 -35.24
CA LEU A 249 -12.14 40.37 -35.36
C LEU A 249 -11.17 40.33 -36.53
N MET A 250 -10.47 39.20 -36.73
CA MET A 250 -9.55 39.06 -37.86
C MET A 250 -10.25 39.25 -39.20
N VAL A 251 -11.39 38.63 -39.41
CA VAL A 251 -12.16 38.78 -40.66
C VAL A 251 -12.60 40.23 -40.85
N VAL A 252 -13.09 40.89 -39.80
CA VAL A 252 -13.52 42.29 -39.87
C VAL A 252 -12.35 43.23 -40.17
N ILE A 253 -11.22 43.10 -39.43
CA ILE A 253 -10.02 43.93 -39.66
C ILE A 253 -9.52 43.74 -41.10
N THR A 254 -9.41 42.46 -41.52
CA THR A 254 -8.93 42.15 -42.88
C THR A 254 -9.86 42.75 -43.96
N TRP A 255 -11.17 42.71 -43.74
CA TRP A 255 -12.13 43.28 -44.67
C TRP A 255 -12.00 44.80 -44.80
N VAL A 256 -11.87 45.51 -43.68
CA VAL A 256 -11.61 46.95 -43.63
C VAL A 256 -10.30 47.29 -44.35
N ALA A 257 -9.24 46.52 -44.05
CA ALA A 257 -7.93 46.69 -44.68
C ALA A 257 -7.96 46.47 -46.20
N LEU A 258 -8.68 45.40 -46.66
CA LEU A 258 -8.83 45.11 -48.09
C LEU A 258 -9.58 46.20 -48.80
N TRP A 259 -10.72 46.64 -48.24
CA TRP A 259 -11.55 47.65 -48.81
C TRP A 259 -10.74 48.97 -48.99
N ALA A 260 -10.04 49.41 -47.92
CA ALA A 260 -9.20 50.61 -47.97
C ALA A 260 -8.08 50.50 -49.01
N THR A 261 -7.40 49.35 -49.07
CA THR A 261 -6.29 49.09 -49.99
C THR A 261 -6.74 49.15 -51.46
N VAL A 262 -7.94 48.53 -51.73
CA VAL A 262 -8.55 48.59 -53.09
C VAL A 262 -8.90 50.01 -53.52
N HIS A 263 -9.36 50.85 -52.60
CA HIS A 263 -9.75 52.22 -52.87
C HIS A 263 -8.62 53.22 -52.69
N ASN A 264 -7.36 52.78 -52.65
CA ASN A 264 -6.18 53.63 -52.50
C ASN A 264 -6.11 54.42 -51.18
N PHE A 265 -6.62 53.80 -50.09
CA PHE A 265 -6.43 54.30 -48.74
C PHE A 265 -5.49 53.39 -47.93
N GLY A 266 -4.93 53.89 -46.87
CA GLY A 266 -4.17 53.18 -45.88
C GLY A 266 -2.66 53.03 -46.14
N PRO A 267 -1.95 52.26 -45.29
CA PRO A 267 -0.49 52.30 -45.22
C PRO A 267 0.21 51.69 -46.43
N PHE A 268 -0.48 50.85 -47.23
CA PHE A 268 0.12 50.15 -48.37
C PHE A 268 0.11 50.99 -49.68
N THR A 269 -0.52 52.16 -49.71
CA THR A 269 -0.70 53.00 -50.92
C THR A 269 0.60 53.52 -51.51
N VAL A 270 1.68 53.57 -50.73
CA VAL A 270 3.02 54.01 -51.15
C VAL A 270 3.69 53.04 -52.12
N LEU A 271 3.22 51.82 -52.17
CA LEU A 271 3.81 50.69 -52.91
C LEU A 271 3.19 50.65 -54.35
N SER A 272 3.91 49.97 -55.26
CA SER A 272 3.34 49.52 -56.53
C SER A 272 2.14 48.63 -56.34
N LEU A 273 1.29 48.45 -57.31
CA LEU A 273 0.08 47.65 -57.24
C LEU A 273 0.36 46.23 -56.72
N ASN A 274 1.39 45.60 -57.28
CA ASN A 274 1.81 44.21 -56.77
C ASN A 274 2.40 44.31 -55.37
N GLY A 275 3.16 45.31 -55.05
CA GLY A 275 3.71 45.53 -53.71
C GLY A 275 2.63 45.71 -52.65
N ARG A 276 1.55 46.41 -52.94
CA ARG A 276 0.39 46.67 -52.06
C ARG A 276 -0.28 45.33 -51.73
N MET A 277 -0.51 44.47 -52.73
CA MET A 277 -1.14 43.16 -52.53
C MET A 277 -0.28 42.25 -51.68
N ILE A 278 1.01 42.16 -51.93
CA ILE A 278 1.95 41.35 -51.15
C ILE A 278 1.99 41.85 -49.71
N ALA A 279 2.15 43.17 -49.50
CA ALA A 279 2.20 43.74 -48.15
C ALA A 279 0.89 43.54 -47.38
N PHE A 280 -0.26 43.69 -48.01
CA PHE A 280 -1.56 43.42 -47.43
C PHE A 280 -1.71 41.95 -47.02
N VAL A 281 -1.32 41.00 -47.89
CA VAL A 281 -1.43 39.57 -47.61
C VAL A 281 -0.47 39.15 -46.51
N VAL A 282 0.77 39.61 -46.53
CA VAL A 282 1.75 39.35 -45.48
C VAL A 282 1.23 39.88 -44.13
N PHE A 283 0.73 41.11 -44.09
CA PHE A 283 0.12 41.72 -42.91
C PHE A 283 -1.01 40.83 -42.36
N THR A 284 -1.93 40.44 -43.23
CA THR A 284 -3.10 39.64 -42.84
C THR A 284 -2.71 38.25 -42.37
N ALA A 285 -1.78 37.60 -43.06
CA ALA A 285 -1.31 36.27 -42.70
C ALA A 285 -0.56 36.27 -41.36
N VAL A 286 0.35 37.20 -41.15
CA VAL A 286 1.06 37.38 -39.89
C VAL A 286 0.07 37.62 -38.74
N LEU A 287 -0.88 38.52 -38.96
CA LEU A 287 -1.90 38.83 -37.94
C LEU A 287 -2.76 37.62 -37.58
N ALA A 288 -3.24 36.89 -38.59
CA ALA A 288 -4.08 35.70 -38.38
C ALA A 288 -3.33 34.57 -37.72
N ILE A 289 -2.10 34.27 -38.18
CA ILE A 289 -1.29 33.20 -37.59
C ILE A 289 -0.92 33.54 -36.15
N THR A 290 -0.49 34.81 -35.89
CA THR A 290 -0.16 35.25 -34.52
C THR A 290 -1.38 35.11 -33.60
N GLY A 291 -2.54 35.57 -34.05
CA GLY A 291 -3.78 35.49 -33.27
C GLY A 291 -4.19 34.05 -32.97
N LEU A 292 -4.12 33.17 -33.98
CA LEU A 292 -4.44 31.73 -33.79
C LEU A 292 -3.45 31.03 -32.84
N VAL A 293 -2.14 31.29 -33.00
CA VAL A 293 -1.10 30.70 -32.15
C VAL A 293 -1.26 31.15 -30.69
N LEU A 294 -1.42 32.47 -30.46
CA LEU A 294 -1.60 33.01 -29.11
C LEU A 294 -2.89 32.46 -28.45
N SER A 295 -3.99 32.37 -29.21
CA SER A 295 -5.23 31.76 -28.71
C SER A 295 -5.03 30.31 -28.33
N ALA A 296 -4.29 29.53 -29.15
CA ALA A 296 -3.99 28.12 -28.87
C ALA A 296 -3.09 27.97 -27.65
N MET A 297 -2.03 28.74 -27.52
CA MET A 297 -1.13 28.74 -26.35
C MET A 297 -1.89 29.05 -25.04
N THR A 298 -2.81 30.02 -25.10
CA THR A 298 -3.64 30.38 -23.95
C THR A 298 -4.59 29.23 -23.56
N ALA A 299 -5.21 28.59 -24.56
CA ALA A 299 -6.09 27.45 -24.35
C ALA A 299 -5.34 26.26 -23.76
N GLU A 300 -4.14 25.93 -24.28
CA GLU A 300 -3.28 24.87 -23.72
C GLU A 300 -2.90 25.15 -22.27
N ARG A 301 -2.46 26.35 -21.97
CA ARG A 301 -2.09 26.76 -20.60
C ARG A 301 -3.29 26.63 -19.63
N ARG A 302 -4.46 27.12 -20.05
CA ARG A 302 -5.69 26.99 -19.23
C ARG A 302 -6.05 25.54 -18.97
N PHE A 303 -5.99 24.71 -20.01
CA PHE A 303 -6.27 23.29 -19.87
C PHE A 303 -5.32 22.63 -18.87
N ALA A 304 -4.02 22.91 -18.96
CA ALA A 304 -3.01 22.39 -18.03
C ALA A 304 -3.28 22.84 -16.58
N LEU A 305 -3.62 24.12 -16.36
CA LEU A 305 -3.95 24.65 -15.03
C LEU A 305 -5.20 23.98 -14.44
N VAL A 306 -6.26 23.82 -15.24
CA VAL A 306 -7.49 23.13 -14.79
C VAL A 306 -7.20 21.68 -14.44
N GLN A 307 -6.40 20.97 -15.23
CA GLN A 307 -6.02 19.59 -14.93
C GLN A 307 -5.20 19.49 -13.64
N MET A 308 -4.24 20.41 -13.45
CA MET A 308 -3.43 20.48 -12.23
C MET A 308 -4.31 20.71 -10.99
N GLN A 309 -5.22 21.70 -11.04
CA GLN A 309 -6.16 21.97 -9.94
C GLN A 309 -7.12 20.80 -9.67
N ALA A 310 -7.57 20.13 -10.74
CA ALA A 310 -8.43 18.95 -10.60
C ALA A 310 -7.67 17.79 -9.95
N ALA A 311 -6.40 17.59 -10.30
CA ALA A 311 -5.55 16.57 -9.69
C ALA A 311 -5.29 16.85 -8.20
N GLU A 312 -4.99 18.11 -7.86
CA GLU A 312 -4.81 18.55 -6.47
C GLU A 312 -6.08 18.37 -5.63
N ARG A 313 -7.24 18.77 -6.17
CA ARG A 313 -8.53 18.55 -5.49
C ARG A 313 -8.82 17.06 -5.29
N ARG A 314 -8.56 16.23 -6.32
CA ARG A 314 -8.74 14.78 -6.20
C ARG A 314 -7.86 14.19 -5.11
N PHE A 315 -6.59 14.59 -5.04
CA PHE A 315 -5.68 14.16 -3.99
C PHE A 315 -6.22 14.54 -2.60
N LYS A 316 -6.60 15.82 -2.38
CA LYS A 316 -7.15 16.28 -1.10
C LYS A 316 -8.41 15.49 -0.72
N VAL A 317 -9.36 15.34 -1.64
CA VAL A 317 -10.61 14.59 -1.36
C VAL A 317 -10.29 13.12 -1.01
N LEU A 318 -9.41 12.46 -1.75
CA LEU A 318 -9.00 11.09 -1.45
C LEU A 318 -8.35 10.98 -0.07
N ALA A 319 -7.41 11.86 0.25
CA ALA A 319 -6.72 11.85 1.54
C ALA A 319 -7.65 12.18 2.72
N GLU A 320 -8.65 13.07 2.53
CA GLU A 320 -9.67 13.39 3.56
C GLU A 320 -10.71 12.27 3.75
N THR A 321 -10.97 11.46 2.71
CA THR A 321 -11.95 10.36 2.81
C THR A 321 -11.34 9.06 3.34
N LEU A 322 -10.01 8.95 3.41
CA LEU A 322 -9.35 7.79 4.00
C LEU A 322 -9.62 7.72 5.51
N PRO A 323 -9.87 6.51 6.07
CA PRO A 323 -10.05 6.34 7.51
C PRO A 323 -8.74 6.48 8.30
N GLN A 324 -7.63 6.69 7.62
CA GLN A 324 -6.29 6.83 8.18
C GLN A 324 -5.91 8.31 8.30
N MET A 325 -5.06 8.64 9.26
CA MET A 325 -4.37 9.93 9.27
C MET A 325 -3.31 9.94 8.19
N VAL A 326 -3.34 10.97 7.33
CA VAL A 326 -2.43 11.14 6.19
C VAL A 326 -1.66 12.43 6.36
N TRP A 327 -0.35 12.38 6.09
CA TRP A 327 0.52 13.53 6.17
C TRP A 327 1.47 13.62 4.97
N THR A 328 1.91 14.84 4.70
CA THR A 328 3.02 15.10 3.77
C THR A 328 4.08 15.94 4.45
N ALA A 329 5.34 15.77 4.02
CA ALA A 329 6.44 16.57 4.49
C ALA A 329 7.37 16.96 3.33
N ASP A 330 8.07 18.06 3.49
CA ASP A 330 9.09 18.51 2.57
C ASP A 330 10.33 17.57 2.57
N PRO A 331 11.32 17.76 1.69
CA PRO A 331 12.51 16.91 1.67
C PRO A 331 13.32 16.90 2.96
N SER A 332 13.20 17.93 3.80
CA SER A 332 13.86 18.02 5.11
C SER A 332 13.13 17.28 6.21
N GLY A 333 11.91 16.79 5.93
CA GLY A 333 11.05 16.13 6.91
C GLY A 333 10.11 17.08 7.67
N THR A 334 10.06 18.37 7.30
CA THR A 334 9.11 19.30 7.90
C THR A 334 7.71 19.01 7.34
N ILE A 335 6.77 18.69 8.22
CA ILE A 335 5.38 18.39 7.83
C ILE A 335 4.72 19.66 7.32
N ASP A 336 4.19 19.61 6.10
CA ASP A 336 3.55 20.72 5.42
C ASP A 336 2.03 20.54 5.22
N TRP A 337 1.52 19.32 5.44
CA TRP A 337 0.09 19.07 5.36
C TRP A 337 -0.33 17.82 6.15
N LEU A 338 -1.50 17.91 6.79
CA LEU A 338 -2.19 16.84 7.51
C LEU A 338 -3.66 16.79 7.05
N ASN A 339 -4.26 15.61 6.98
CA ASN A 339 -5.69 15.50 6.72
C ASN A 339 -6.54 15.79 7.97
N GLN A 340 -7.86 15.99 7.77
CA GLN A 340 -8.81 16.31 8.84
C GLN A 340 -8.81 15.28 9.98
N ARG A 341 -8.55 14.00 9.67
CA ARG A 341 -8.49 12.91 10.65
C ARG A 341 -7.44 13.10 11.72
N TRP A 342 -6.30 13.70 11.36
CA TRP A 342 -5.28 14.04 12.35
C TRP A 342 -5.81 15.04 13.39
N HIS A 343 -6.44 16.12 12.94
CA HIS A 343 -6.97 17.14 13.81
C HIS A 343 -8.14 16.64 14.68
N GLU A 344 -8.98 15.77 14.12
CA GLU A 344 -10.08 15.13 14.86
C GLU A 344 -9.57 14.20 15.96
N PHE A 345 -8.42 13.56 15.77
CA PHE A 345 -7.85 12.64 16.75
C PHE A 345 -7.04 13.36 17.82
N THR A 346 -6.10 14.21 17.43
CA THR A 346 -5.16 14.85 18.37
C THR A 346 -5.70 16.12 19.03
N GLY A 347 -6.77 16.71 18.48
CA GLY A 347 -7.32 17.99 18.94
C GLY A 347 -6.38 19.18 18.78
N SER A 348 -5.13 18.94 18.37
CA SER A 348 -4.08 19.95 18.27
C SER A 348 -3.67 20.18 16.82
N GLY A 349 -3.30 21.42 16.52
CA GLY A 349 -2.59 21.76 15.28
C GLY A 349 -1.08 21.52 15.38
N ASP A 350 -0.61 20.86 16.44
CA ASP A 350 0.80 20.57 16.60
C ASP A 350 1.22 19.49 15.58
N LEU A 351 2.18 19.86 14.75
CA LEU A 351 2.73 19.05 13.67
C LEU A 351 3.86 18.13 14.15
N SER A 352 4.17 18.15 15.45
CA SER A 352 5.17 17.24 16.01
C SER A 352 4.58 15.83 16.09
N LEU A 353 5.16 14.91 15.36
CA LEU A 353 4.73 13.50 15.35
C LEU A 353 5.13 12.75 16.64
N GLY A 354 5.78 13.41 17.59
CA GLY A 354 6.24 12.80 18.86
C GLY A 354 7.26 11.67 18.68
N ILE A 355 7.96 11.63 17.54
CA ILE A 355 8.89 10.55 17.20
C ILE A 355 10.30 10.96 17.56
N ALA A 356 10.90 10.29 18.52
CA ALA A 356 12.26 10.57 18.97
C ALA A 356 13.32 10.46 17.86
N ASP A 357 13.10 9.57 16.88
CA ASP A 357 14.06 9.26 15.80
C ASP A 357 13.67 9.89 14.46
N TRP A 358 12.79 10.90 14.41
CA TRP A 358 12.27 11.47 13.17
C TRP A 358 13.35 11.93 12.21
N GLU A 359 14.32 12.70 12.70
CA GLU A 359 15.43 13.22 11.89
C GLU A 359 16.27 12.09 11.28
N GLN A 360 16.47 11.00 12.02
CA GLN A 360 17.26 9.84 11.55
C GLN A 360 16.48 9.08 10.46
N LEU A 361 15.16 8.91 10.61
CA LEU A 361 14.30 8.27 9.61
C LEU A 361 14.30 9.03 8.29
N ILE A 362 14.18 10.36 8.35
CA ILE A 362 14.22 11.24 7.19
C ILE A 362 15.61 11.25 6.54
N ALA A 363 16.67 11.34 7.34
CA ALA A 363 18.06 11.34 6.87
C ALA A 363 18.44 10.03 6.17
N ALA A 364 17.87 8.89 6.60
CA ALA A 364 18.08 7.60 5.94
C ALA A 364 17.53 7.56 4.51
N GLY A 365 16.55 8.42 4.18
CA GLY A 365 16.00 8.57 2.85
C GLY A 365 15.29 7.33 2.31
N LYS A 366 14.89 6.38 3.15
CA LYS A 366 14.25 5.12 2.78
C LYS A 366 12.84 5.06 3.34
N ARG A 367 11.99 4.22 2.71
CA ARG A 367 10.71 3.83 3.30
C ARG A 367 10.92 3.30 4.72
N PHE A 368 10.06 3.68 5.62
CA PHE A 368 10.07 3.22 7.01
C PHE A 368 8.68 2.88 7.53
N GLU A 369 8.66 2.01 8.53
CA GLU A 369 7.47 1.66 9.30
C GLU A 369 7.83 1.70 10.79
N ARG A 370 6.94 2.28 11.61
CA ARG A 370 7.11 2.39 13.07
C ARG A 370 5.76 2.26 13.76
N GLU A 371 5.74 1.49 14.83
CA GLU A 371 4.63 1.53 15.78
C GLU A 371 4.90 2.62 16.82
N LEU A 372 3.89 3.40 17.11
CA LEU A 372 3.97 4.49 18.07
C LEU A 372 2.64 4.67 18.80
N LEU A 373 2.71 5.20 20.00
CA LEU A 373 1.56 5.51 20.81
C LEU A 373 1.19 6.98 20.60
N LEU A 374 -0.01 7.25 20.12
CA LEU A 374 -0.54 8.61 19.97
C LEU A 374 -1.64 8.85 20.99
N CYS A 375 -1.54 9.99 21.66
CA CYS A 375 -2.54 10.44 22.61
C CYS A 375 -3.66 11.20 21.88
N ARG A 376 -4.91 10.80 22.12
CA ARG A 376 -6.11 11.47 21.63
C ARG A 376 -6.38 12.72 22.48
N ASP A 377 -7.18 13.65 21.97
CA ASP A 377 -7.60 14.89 22.64
C ASP A 377 -8.21 14.68 24.05
N ASP A 378 -8.85 13.54 24.26
CA ASP A 378 -9.44 13.16 25.57
C ASP A 378 -8.47 12.48 26.53
N GLY A 379 -7.18 12.40 26.21
CA GLY A 379 -6.12 11.77 27.00
C GLY A 379 -5.99 10.25 26.78
N VAL A 380 -6.81 9.63 25.93
CA VAL A 380 -6.70 8.21 25.64
C VAL A 380 -5.61 7.95 24.61
N SER A 381 -4.63 7.13 24.97
CA SER A 381 -3.57 6.71 24.05
C SER A 381 -3.97 5.49 23.26
N ARG A 382 -3.66 5.48 21.95
CA ARG A 382 -3.88 4.34 21.02
C ARG A 382 -2.63 4.04 20.20
N TRP A 383 -2.45 2.79 19.86
CA TRP A 383 -1.34 2.36 19.02
C TRP A 383 -1.61 2.61 17.54
N PHE A 384 -0.63 3.22 16.88
CA PHE A 384 -0.65 3.51 15.46
C PHE A 384 0.57 2.91 14.76
N LEU A 385 0.34 2.37 13.57
CA LEU A 385 1.40 2.01 12.63
C LEU A 385 1.62 3.19 11.68
N MET A 386 2.74 3.87 11.86
CA MET A 386 3.20 4.92 10.98
C MET A 386 4.00 4.33 9.83
N ARG A 387 3.71 4.78 8.60
CA ARG A 387 4.46 4.48 7.39
C ARG A 387 4.85 5.76 6.70
N GLY A 388 6.10 5.85 6.26
CA GLY A 388 6.61 6.98 5.48
C GLY A 388 7.32 6.51 4.22
N GLU A 389 7.03 7.15 3.07
CA GLU A 389 7.61 6.83 1.78
C GLU A 389 8.07 8.10 1.05
N PRO A 390 9.35 8.15 0.59
CA PRO A 390 9.89 9.30 -0.11
C PRO A 390 9.50 9.27 -1.60
N MET A 391 8.94 10.36 -2.11
CA MET A 391 8.78 10.59 -3.54
C MET A 391 10.05 11.22 -4.10
N ARG A 392 10.57 10.66 -5.21
CA ARG A 392 11.81 11.09 -5.84
C ARG A 392 11.58 11.65 -7.25
N ASP A 393 12.41 12.61 -7.63
CA ASP A 393 12.48 13.11 -9.00
C ASP A 393 13.21 12.11 -9.94
N ASN A 394 13.27 12.46 -11.24
CA ASN A 394 13.97 11.67 -12.25
C ASN A 394 15.51 11.58 -12.03
N ARG A 395 16.07 12.36 -11.10
CA ARG A 395 17.49 12.36 -10.72
C ARG A 395 17.75 11.60 -9.42
N GLY A 396 16.69 11.07 -8.78
CA GLY A 396 16.77 10.33 -7.53
C GLY A 396 16.71 11.19 -6.25
N ASN A 397 16.56 12.52 -6.36
CA ASN A 397 16.43 13.39 -5.20
C ASN A 397 15.04 13.30 -4.59
N ILE A 398 14.95 13.33 -3.27
CA ILE A 398 13.67 13.35 -2.56
C ILE A 398 13.02 14.72 -2.82
N VAL A 399 11.79 14.71 -3.31
CA VAL A 399 10.97 15.90 -3.58
C VAL A 399 9.97 16.13 -2.46
N ARG A 400 9.43 15.05 -1.89
CA ARG A 400 8.41 15.09 -0.83
C ARG A 400 8.32 13.75 -0.12
N TRP A 401 7.91 13.76 1.14
CA TRP A 401 7.51 12.58 1.89
C TRP A 401 6.00 12.47 1.96
N TYR A 402 5.49 11.25 1.91
CA TYR A 402 4.10 10.90 2.14
C TYR A 402 4.03 9.85 3.22
N GLY A 403 3.08 9.99 4.11
CA GLY A 403 2.92 8.97 5.13
C GLY A 403 1.50 8.85 5.67
N THR A 404 1.29 7.76 6.39
CA THR A 404 0.01 7.41 7.01
C THR A 404 0.23 6.93 8.43
N HIS A 405 -0.76 7.18 9.30
CA HIS A 405 -0.91 6.50 10.59
C HIS A 405 -2.18 5.67 10.54
N THR A 406 -2.02 4.37 10.74
CA THR A 406 -3.11 3.41 10.77
C THR A 406 -3.33 3.00 12.22
N ASP A 407 -4.52 3.19 12.75
CA ASP A 407 -4.90 2.71 14.08
C ASP A 407 -4.85 1.18 14.12
N ILE A 408 -4.00 0.63 14.97
CA ILE A 408 -3.79 -0.81 15.17
C ILE A 408 -4.16 -1.26 16.58
N ASP A 409 -4.68 -0.36 17.43
CA ASP A 409 -4.95 -0.62 18.83
C ASP A 409 -5.97 -1.74 19.05
N ASP A 410 -7.08 -1.72 18.33
CA ASP A 410 -8.09 -2.76 18.40
C ASP A 410 -7.57 -4.12 17.89
N GLN A 411 -6.74 -4.12 16.86
CA GLN A 411 -6.10 -5.33 16.32
C GLN A 411 -5.10 -5.89 17.33
N ARG A 412 -4.28 -5.02 17.94
CA ARG A 412 -3.29 -5.39 18.96
C ARG A 412 -3.97 -5.94 20.21
N ARG A 413 -4.99 -5.26 20.74
CA ARG A 413 -5.78 -5.74 21.88
C ARG A 413 -6.48 -7.07 21.61
N ALA A 414 -7.01 -7.26 20.41
CA ALA A 414 -7.60 -8.54 19.99
C ALA A 414 -6.54 -9.65 19.98
N PHE A 415 -5.37 -9.37 19.44
CA PHE A 415 -4.24 -10.30 19.44
C PHE A 415 -3.78 -10.65 20.86
N GLU A 416 -3.56 -9.64 21.73
CA GLU A 416 -3.16 -9.82 23.12
C GLU A 416 -4.21 -10.59 23.92
N ARG A 417 -5.50 -10.32 23.68
CA ARG A 417 -6.60 -11.06 24.32
C ARG A 417 -6.60 -12.53 23.88
N THR A 418 -6.42 -12.79 22.60
CA THR A 418 -6.33 -14.16 22.07
C THR A 418 -5.11 -14.87 22.64
N ALA A 419 -3.97 -14.22 22.69
CA ALA A 419 -2.74 -14.72 23.30
C ALA A 419 -2.93 -15.08 24.77
N ARG A 420 -3.58 -14.20 25.53
CA ARG A 420 -3.87 -14.43 26.95
C ARG A 420 -4.81 -15.63 27.16
N ILE A 421 -5.88 -15.72 26.36
CA ILE A 421 -6.79 -16.87 26.40
C ILE A 421 -6.02 -18.15 26.07
N ALA A 422 -5.19 -18.11 25.06
CA ALA A 422 -4.34 -19.20 24.64
C ALA A 422 -3.43 -19.71 25.77
N THR A 423 -2.67 -18.82 26.38
CA THR A 423 -1.77 -19.14 27.51
C THR A 423 -2.55 -19.68 28.71
N THR A 424 -3.73 -19.13 29.01
CA THR A 424 -4.57 -19.60 30.12
C THR A 424 -5.10 -21.01 29.85
N LEU A 425 -5.50 -21.32 28.63
CA LEU A 425 -5.98 -22.69 28.29
C LEU A 425 -4.83 -23.68 28.31
N GLN A 426 -3.66 -23.36 27.78
CA GLN A 426 -2.49 -24.23 27.78
C GLN A 426 -2.05 -24.58 29.22
N SER A 427 -1.98 -23.57 30.11
CA SER A 427 -1.65 -23.78 31.51
C SER A 427 -2.68 -24.66 32.24
N ALA A 428 -3.97 -24.60 31.87
CA ALA A 428 -5.00 -25.47 32.43
C ALA A 428 -4.90 -26.93 31.97
N PHE A 429 -4.22 -27.18 30.84
CA PHE A 429 -4.03 -28.51 30.30
C PHE A 429 -2.74 -29.21 30.78
N LEU A 430 -1.80 -28.50 31.41
CA LEU A 430 -0.60 -29.11 32.00
C LEU A 430 -0.90 -29.61 33.43
N PRO A 431 -0.22 -30.63 33.92
CA PRO A 431 -0.38 -31.07 35.30
C PRO A 431 0.09 -30.01 36.28
N GLN A 432 -0.69 -29.77 37.33
CA GLN A 432 -0.35 -28.78 38.35
C GLN A 432 0.85 -29.17 39.23
N SER A 433 1.07 -30.48 39.39
CA SER A 433 2.20 -31.05 40.12
C SER A 433 2.54 -32.41 39.59
N LEU A 434 3.79 -32.78 39.63
CA LEU A 434 4.23 -34.14 39.37
C LEU A 434 4.00 -35.03 40.59
N PRO A 435 3.76 -36.34 40.40
CA PRO A 435 3.48 -37.25 41.50
C PRO A 435 4.69 -37.43 42.44
N GLU A 436 4.45 -37.47 43.75
CA GLU A 436 5.45 -37.81 44.72
C GLU A 436 5.47 -39.34 44.94
N HIS A 437 6.69 -39.91 44.90
CA HIS A 437 6.84 -41.34 45.09
C HIS A 437 8.10 -41.67 45.91
N PRO A 438 8.06 -42.64 46.85
CA PRO A 438 9.23 -42.90 47.70
C PRO A 438 10.47 -43.37 46.96
N TYR A 439 10.29 -44.04 45.80
CA TYR A 439 11.35 -44.65 45.02
C TYR A 439 11.59 -43.99 43.66
N MET A 440 10.96 -42.87 43.38
CA MET A 440 11.10 -42.17 42.09
C MET A 440 11.16 -40.66 42.28
N ARG A 441 11.89 -40.01 41.40
CA ARG A 441 11.87 -38.56 41.22
C ARG A 441 11.46 -38.24 39.81
N PHE A 442 10.56 -37.27 39.68
CA PHE A 442 10.02 -36.78 38.40
C PHE A 442 10.52 -35.39 38.12
N ASP A 443 10.83 -35.12 36.88
CA ASP A 443 11.09 -33.76 36.35
C ASP A 443 10.49 -33.68 34.97
N ALA A 444 9.93 -32.51 34.61
CA ALA A 444 9.34 -32.30 33.31
C ALA A 444 9.61 -30.90 32.81
N LEU A 445 9.72 -30.77 31.50
CA LEU A 445 9.94 -29.52 30.81
C LEU A 445 9.01 -29.50 29.61
N TYR A 446 8.35 -28.35 29.44
CA TYR A 446 7.54 -28.03 28.28
C TYR A 446 8.10 -26.76 27.62
N LEU A 447 8.40 -26.80 26.34
CA LEU A 447 8.92 -25.69 25.55
C LEU A 447 7.96 -25.41 24.39
N THR A 448 7.55 -24.17 24.19
CA THR A 448 6.73 -23.76 23.05
C THR A 448 7.59 -23.40 21.86
N ALA A 449 7.15 -23.73 20.65
CA ALA A 449 7.73 -23.23 19.42
C ALA A 449 7.62 -21.69 19.35
N GLY A 450 8.68 -21.01 18.99
CA GLY A 450 8.93 -19.57 18.86
C GLY A 450 7.77 -18.56 19.00
N GLN A 451 8.08 -17.26 18.85
CA GLN A 451 7.16 -16.13 19.18
C GLN A 451 5.82 -16.05 18.40
N GLU A 452 5.64 -16.81 17.32
CA GLU A 452 4.44 -16.70 16.46
C GLU A 452 3.36 -17.76 16.76
N VAL A 453 3.69 -18.86 17.46
CA VAL A 453 2.75 -19.94 17.77
C VAL A 453 2.33 -19.85 19.23
N LEU A 454 1.12 -19.40 19.47
CA LEU A 454 0.61 -19.11 20.83
C LEU A 454 0.18 -20.35 21.63
N ILE A 455 -0.05 -21.50 21.02
CA ILE A 455 -0.50 -22.74 21.67
C ILE A 455 -0.02 -23.94 20.86
N GLY A 456 0.52 -24.95 21.55
CA GLY A 456 0.96 -26.21 20.97
C GLY A 456 -0.03 -27.36 21.02
N GLY A 457 0.30 -28.40 20.27
CA GLY A 457 -0.40 -29.70 20.26
C GLY A 457 0.15 -30.71 21.27
N ASP A 458 1.34 -30.47 21.79
CA ASP A 458 2.01 -31.38 22.72
C ASP A 458 1.36 -31.40 24.11
N TRP A 459 1.34 -32.54 24.72
CA TRP A 459 0.93 -32.64 26.12
C TRP A 459 1.78 -33.71 26.87
N TYR A 460 1.79 -33.60 28.20
CA TYR A 460 2.19 -34.64 29.10
C TYR A 460 1.30 -34.66 30.33
N ASP A 461 1.27 -35.81 31.01
CA ASP A 461 0.63 -35.98 32.32
C ASP A 461 1.36 -37.07 33.12
N ALA A 462 1.38 -36.90 34.43
CA ALA A 462 1.91 -37.86 35.34
C ALA A 462 1.10 -37.83 36.64
N PHE A 463 0.50 -38.96 37.05
CA PHE A 463 -0.34 -39.01 38.24
C PHE A 463 -0.31 -40.39 38.90
N ALA A 464 -0.58 -40.42 40.19
CA ALA A 464 -0.66 -41.66 40.95
C ALA A 464 -2.08 -42.24 40.88
N LEU A 465 -2.19 -43.58 40.73
CA LEU A 465 -3.42 -44.32 40.89
C LEU A 465 -3.66 -44.63 42.36
N PRO A 466 -4.92 -44.96 42.78
CA PRO A 466 -5.23 -45.33 44.17
C PRO A 466 -4.48 -46.54 44.67
N ASP A 467 -4.03 -47.43 43.79
CA ASP A 467 -3.25 -48.62 44.12
C ASP A 467 -1.74 -48.38 44.25
N GLY A 468 -1.30 -47.11 44.04
CA GLY A 468 0.10 -46.68 44.19
C GLY A 468 0.93 -46.78 42.92
N ARG A 469 0.37 -47.24 41.80
CA ARG A 469 1.02 -47.17 40.49
C ARG A 469 1.03 -45.77 39.95
N ILE A 470 2.03 -45.43 39.17
CA ILE A 470 2.14 -44.16 38.51
C ILE A 470 1.81 -44.32 37.02
N VAL A 471 0.92 -43.47 36.53
CA VAL A 471 0.63 -43.33 35.09
C VAL A 471 1.36 -42.14 34.53
N ILE A 472 2.00 -42.29 33.38
CA ILE A 472 2.61 -41.21 32.60
C ILE A 472 1.98 -41.26 31.21
N SER A 473 1.55 -40.14 30.71
CA SER A 473 1.12 -39.98 29.31
C SER A 473 1.83 -38.82 28.67
N ILE A 474 2.24 -39.00 27.41
CA ILE A 474 2.86 -37.97 26.58
C ILE A 474 2.39 -38.15 25.15
N GLY A 475 2.26 -37.08 24.40
CA GLY A 475 1.82 -37.17 23.01
C GLY A 475 1.85 -35.79 22.31
N ASP A 476 1.56 -35.85 21.02
CA ASP A 476 1.46 -34.68 20.12
C ASP A 476 0.25 -34.84 19.21
N VAL A 477 -0.49 -33.73 19.00
CA VAL A 477 -1.63 -33.63 18.08
C VAL A 477 -1.19 -32.94 16.80
N THR A 478 -1.47 -33.54 15.65
CA THR A 478 -1.15 -32.94 14.35
C THR A 478 -1.75 -31.55 14.20
N GLY A 479 -0.87 -30.55 13.91
CA GLY A 479 -1.24 -29.14 13.72
C GLY A 479 -0.95 -28.29 14.96
N HIS A 480 -1.26 -27.03 14.89
CA HIS A 480 -0.95 -26.04 15.93
C HIS A 480 -2.15 -25.15 16.25
N GLY A 481 -2.09 -24.45 17.36
CA GLY A 481 -3.11 -23.50 17.78
C GLY A 481 -4.21 -24.09 18.63
N LEU A 482 -5.26 -23.31 18.89
CA LEU A 482 -6.32 -23.62 19.85
C LEU A 482 -7.00 -24.98 19.62
N ASN A 483 -7.24 -25.36 18.37
CA ASN A 483 -7.88 -26.64 18.05
C ASN A 483 -7.02 -27.85 18.42
N ALA A 484 -5.70 -27.77 18.17
CA ALA A 484 -4.75 -28.79 18.55
C ALA A 484 -4.70 -28.95 20.08
N ALA A 485 -4.60 -27.84 20.82
CA ALA A 485 -4.59 -27.83 22.27
C ALA A 485 -5.88 -28.43 22.90
N VAL A 486 -7.05 -28.09 22.35
CA VAL A 486 -8.34 -28.64 22.78
C VAL A 486 -8.39 -30.14 22.55
N SER A 487 -7.88 -30.64 21.43
CA SER A 487 -7.78 -32.03 21.10
C SER A 487 -6.80 -32.79 22.03
N ALA A 488 -5.61 -32.18 22.27
CA ALA A 488 -4.64 -32.69 23.24
C ALA A 488 -5.24 -32.83 24.64
N GLY A 489 -5.96 -31.78 25.10
CA GLY A 489 -6.68 -31.84 26.39
C GLY A 489 -7.73 -32.91 26.46
N ARG A 490 -8.50 -33.16 25.40
CA ARG A 490 -9.50 -34.22 25.30
C ARG A 490 -8.84 -35.61 25.36
N ILE A 491 -7.76 -35.84 24.62
CA ILE A 491 -7.02 -37.08 24.61
C ILE A 491 -6.45 -37.37 26.01
N ARG A 492 -5.77 -36.39 26.61
CA ARG A 492 -5.23 -36.48 27.96
C ARG A 492 -6.30 -36.86 28.98
N GLN A 493 -7.44 -36.16 29.00
CA GLN A 493 -8.54 -36.48 29.92
C GLN A 493 -9.13 -37.89 29.66
N SER A 494 -9.20 -38.33 28.40
CA SER A 494 -9.66 -39.66 28.05
C SER A 494 -8.69 -40.73 28.54
N ILE A 495 -7.37 -40.47 28.51
CA ILE A 495 -6.35 -41.35 29.08
C ILE A 495 -6.52 -41.44 30.59
N VAL A 496 -6.61 -40.28 31.29
CA VAL A 496 -6.82 -40.25 32.76
C VAL A 496 -8.06 -41.04 33.15
N ALA A 497 -9.21 -40.75 32.52
CA ALA A 497 -10.47 -41.45 32.83
C ALA A 497 -10.40 -42.95 32.56
N THR A 498 -9.68 -43.38 31.52
CA THR A 498 -9.55 -44.79 31.16
C THR A 498 -8.56 -45.51 32.07
N ALA A 499 -7.48 -44.83 32.50
CA ALA A 499 -6.45 -45.42 33.35
C ALA A 499 -6.96 -45.78 34.77
N ILE A 500 -8.07 -45.18 35.25
CA ILE A 500 -8.71 -45.54 36.53
C ILE A 500 -9.23 -46.99 36.49
N ASP A 501 -9.82 -47.40 35.38
CA ASP A 501 -10.47 -48.70 35.23
C ASP A 501 -9.58 -49.75 34.55
N LYS A 502 -8.55 -49.32 33.83
CA LYS A 502 -7.70 -50.18 33.03
C LYS A 502 -6.26 -50.18 33.52
N THR A 503 -5.66 -51.33 33.56
CA THR A 503 -4.29 -51.55 34.09
C THR A 503 -3.27 -51.81 33.00
N ASP A 504 -3.72 -52.02 31.76
CA ASP A 504 -2.85 -52.29 30.60
C ASP A 504 -2.79 -51.05 29.70
N PRO A 505 -1.59 -50.47 29.46
CA PRO A 505 -1.40 -49.34 28.57
C PRO A 505 -1.99 -49.51 27.15
N ALA A 506 -1.93 -50.72 26.60
CA ALA A 506 -2.48 -51.03 25.28
C ALA A 506 -4.01 -50.96 25.26
N GLU A 507 -4.67 -51.46 26.33
CA GLU A 507 -6.12 -51.33 26.47
C GLU A 507 -6.56 -49.86 26.61
N ILE A 508 -5.77 -49.03 27.34
CA ILE A 508 -6.03 -47.62 27.50
C ILE A 508 -6.00 -46.94 26.12
N LEU A 509 -4.92 -47.08 25.34
CA LEU A 509 -4.80 -46.51 24.00
C LEU A 509 -5.87 -47.03 23.06
N THR A 510 -6.21 -48.33 23.10
CA THR A 510 -7.28 -48.89 22.27
C THR A 510 -8.63 -48.24 22.55
N LYS A 511 -8.97 -48.03 23.82
CA LYS A 511 -10.22 -47.37 24.22
C LYS A 511 -10.24 -45.89 23.83
N VAL A 512 -9.13 -45.17 24.04
CA VAL A 512 -8.98 -43.77 23.64
C VAL A 512 -9.09 -43.60 22.12
N ASN A 513 -8.44 -44.47 21.34
CA ASN A 513 -8.54 -44.49 19.88
C ASN A 513 -10.00 -44.66 19.41
N ARG A 514 -10.75 -45.56 20.01
CA ARG A 514 -12.18 -45.76 19.70
C ARG A 514 -13.02 -44.53 20.05
N LEU A 515 -12.74 -43.86 21.18
CA LEU A 515 -13.42 -42.61 21.58
C LEU A 515 -13.18 -41.47 20.61
N LEU A 516 -11.96 -41.33 20.10
CA LEU A 516 -11.62 -40.30 19.09
C LEU A 516 -12.38 -40.53 17.79
N GLN A 517 -12.56 -41.76 17.34
CA GLN A 517 -13.31 -42.09 16.12
C GLN A 517 -14.81 -41.73 16.19
N LEU A 518 -15.36 -41.58 17.39
CA LEU A 518 -16.77 -41.27 17.58
C LEU A 518 -17.10 -39.77 17.47
N HIS A 519 -16.12 -38.89 17.71
CA HIS A 519 -16.40 -37.47 17.87
C HIS A 519 -15.75 -36.59 16.77
N ASP A 520 -14.49 -36.81 16.47
CA ASP A 520 -13.76 -36.05 15.45
C ASP A 520 -12.43 -36.78 15.13
N PRO A 521 -12.15 -37.15 13.90
CA PRO A 521 -10.94 -37.94 13.57
C PRO A 521 -9.69 -37.01 13.64
N THR A 522 -9.26 -36.72 14.86
CA THR A 522 -7.99 -36.05 15.13
C THR A 522 -6.89 -37.08 15.13
N VAL A 523 -5.84 -36.90 14.37
CA VAL A 523 -4.65 -37.73 14.38
C VAL A 523 -3.69 -37.19 15.45
N ALA A 524 -3.24 -38.09 16.31
CA ALA A 524 -2.30 -37.77 17.38
C ALA A 524 -1.34 -38.93 17.64
N THR A 525 -0.10 -38.59 17.99
CA THR A 525 0.81 -39.56 18.60
C THR A 525 0.58 -39.58 20.10
N ALA A 526 0.64 -40.73 20.72
CA ALA A 526 0.49 -40.88 22.18
C ALA A 526 1.29 -42.05 22.73
N LEU A 527 1.82 -41.87 23.91
CA LEU A 527 2.42 -42.94 24.70
C LEU A 527 1.80 -42.96 26.10
N VAL A 528 1.43 -44.11 26.57
CA VAL A 528 0.98 -44.32 27.93
C VAL A 528 1.90 -45.32 28.61
N ALA A 529 2.39 -44.94 29.78
CA ALA A 529 3.24 -45.79 30.60
C ALA A 529 2.69 -45.92 32.02
N LEU A 530 2.81 -47.11 32.60
CA LEU A 530 2.50 -47.41 33.99
C LEU A 530 3.76 -47.91 34.68
N ILE A 531 4.10 -47.33 35.82
CA ILE A 531 5.19 -47.82 36.68
C ILE A 531 4.58 -48.42 37.91
N ASP A 532 5.03 -49.66 38.25
CA ASP A 532 4.54 -50.35 39.41
C ASP A 532 4.90 -49.65 40.72
N ARG A 533 4.15 -49.97 41.79
CA ARG A 533 4.27 -49.32 43.10
C ARG A 533 5.68 -49.41 43.69
N ASP A 534 6.38 -50.52 43.44
CA ASP A 534 7.75 -50.74 43.90
C ASP A 534 8.84 -50.21 42.96
N ALA A 535 8.41 -49.51 41.86
CA ALA A 535 9.24 -48.90 40.86
C ALA A 535 10.21 -49.85 40.12
N ARG A 536 9.85 -51.15 40.03
CA ARG A 536 10.73 -52.12 39.36
C ARG A 536 10.35 -52.45 37.94
N THR A 537 9.15 -52.10 37.53
CA THR A 537 8.64 -52.46 36.21
C THR A 537 7.96 -51.31 35.56
N LEU A 538 8.34 -51.01 34.32
CA LEU A 538 7.69 -50.10 33.42
C LEU A 538 6.86 -50.88 32.40
N HIS A 539 5.54 -50.67 32.38
CA HIS A 539 4.64 -51.16 31.35
C HIS A 539 4.27 -49.98 30.45
N TYR A 540 4.42 -50.10 29.14
CA TYR A 540 4.08 -48.99 28.25
C TYR A 540 3.52 -49.49 26.92
N ALA A 541 2.76 -48.61 26.26
CA ALA A 541 2.29 -48.79 24.90
C ALA A 541 2.40 -47.46 24.18
N SER A 542 2.75 -47.48 22.88
CA SER A 542 2.87 -46.29 22.04
C SER A 542 1.96 -46.41 20.83
N ALA A 543 1.29 -45.32 20.54
CA ALA A 543 0.49 -45.06 19.36
C ALA A 543 1.22 -44.05 18.47
N GLY A 544 2.24 -44.49 17.72
CA GLY A 544 3.02 -43.65 16.80
C GLY A 544 3.94 -42.64 17.47
N HIS A 545 4.03 -42.59 18.79
CA HIS A 545 4.86 -41.68 19.55
C HIS A 545 6.29 -42.16 19.71
N PRO A 546 7.32 -41.31 19.77
CA PRO A 546 8.68 -41.71 20.06
C PRO A 546 8.79 -42.60 21.29
N SER A 547 9.52 -43.72 21.18
CA SER A 547 9.67 -44.65 22.28
C SER A 547 10.56 -44.12 23.39
N PRO A 548 10.31 -44.46 24.67
CA PRO A 548 11.12 -43.95 25.76
C PRO A 548 12.57 -44.43 25.67
N ILE A 549 13.47 -43.64 26.22
CA ILE A 549 14.88 -44.02 26.37
C ILE A 549 15.14 -44.41 27.81
N LEU A 550 15.64 -45.62 28.00
CA LEU A 550 16.05 -46.17 29.31
C LEU A 550 17.57 -46.21 29.40
N ALA A 551 18.10 -45.76 30.54
CA ALA A 551 19.51 -45.89 30.90
C ALA A 551 19.62 -46.30 32.38
N GLY A 552 20.60 -47.07 32.72
CA GLY A 552 20.85 -47.53 34.09
C GLY A 552 22.34 -47.65 34.41
N PRO A 553 22.71 -47.98 35.66
CA PRO A 553 24.10 -48.10 36.08
C PRO A 553 24.89 -49.10 35.22
N ASN A 554 24.20 -50.17 34.78
CA ASN A 554 24.82 -51.24 33.98
C ASN A 554 24.38 -51.22 32.51
N THR A 555 23.50 -50.28 32.12
CA THR A 555 22.89 -50.26 30.80
C THR A 555 22.99 -48.86 30.18
N ARG A 556 23.67 -48.76 29.02
CA ARG A 556 23.71 -47.47 28.28
C ARG A 556 22.35 -47.05 27.75
N ALA A 557 22.14 -45.76 27.61
CA ALA A 557 20.93 -45.20 27.05
C ALA A 557 20.56 -45.88 25.72
N HIS A 558 19.44 -46.50 25.67
CA HIS A 558 18.89 -47.20 24.52
C HIS A 558 17.37 -46.94 24.44
N GLN A 559 16.88 -46.89 23.22
CA GLN A 559 15.48 -46.72 22.95
C GLN A 559 14.75 -48.04 23.15
N LEU A 560 13.62 -47.98 23.83
CA LEU A 560 12.75 -49.12 24.04
C LEU A 560 11.99 -49.52 22.77
N PRO A 561 11.40 -50.73 22.66
CA PRO A 561 10.66 -51.13 21.46
C PRO A 561 9.57 -50.16 21.00
N TYR A 562 9.38 -50.08 19.68
CA TYR A 562 8.42 -49.18 19.03
C TYR A 562 6.97 -49.68 19.18
N GLY A 563 6.06 -48.74 19.08
CA GLY A 563 4.61 -48.93 19.12
C GLY A 563 3.94 -49.13 17.76
N SER A 564 2.65 -48.89 17.75
CA SER A 564 1.72 -49.09 16.63
C SER A 564 1.39 -47.75 15.94
N LEU A 565 0.38 -47.76 15.04
CA LEU A 565 -0.10 -46.57 14.34
C LEU A 565 -0.59 -45.48 15.31
N PRO A 566 -0.49 -44.19 14.94
CA PRO A 566 -1.04 -43.08 15.71
C PRO A 566 -2.53 -43.28 16.03
N LEU A 567 -3.00 -42.58 17.07
CA LEU A 567 -4.44 -42.47 17.39
C LEU A 567 -5.17 -41.76 16.25
N GLY A 568 -6.39 -42.14 16.00
CA GLY A 568 -7.25 -41.49 14.99
C GLY A 568 -7.06 -42.01 13.57
N VAL A 569 -5.95 -42.67 13.24
CA VAL A 569 -5.66 -43.17 11.87
C VAL A 569 -6.59 -44.33 11.47
N ALA A 570 -6.78 -45.34 12.36
CA ALA A 570 -7.65 -46.45 12.07
C ALA A 570 -8.39 -46.91 13.35
N GLY A 571 -9.73 -47.05 13.26
CA GLY A 571 -10.58 -47.36 14.43
C GLY A 571 -10.41 -48.72 15.04
N ASN A 572 -9.83 -49.66 14.30
CA ASN A 572 -9.61 -51.06 14.73
C ASN A 572 -8.13 -51.34 15.01
N THR A 573 -7.32 -50.34 15.28
CA THR A 573 -5.92 -50.53 15.65
C THR A 573 -5.82 -51.22 17.00
N GLU A 574 -5.13 -52.35 17.06
CA GLU A 574 -4.76 -53.04 18.30
C GLU A 574 -3.35 -52.57 18.70
N TYR A 575 -3.25 -51.96 19.88
CA TYR A 575 -1.97 -51.55 20.46
C TYR A 575 -1.36 -52.74 21.22
N ARG A 576 -0.06 -52.71 21.45
CA ARG A 576 0.66 -53.75 22.19
C ARG A 576 1.38 -53.12 23.37
N SER A 577 1.27 -53.79 24.52
CA SER A 577 2.04 -53.41 25.69
C SER A 577 3.41 -54.08 25.68
N HIS A 578 4.38 -53.28 26.10
CA HIS A 578 5.76 -53.68 26.32
C HIS A 578 6.11 -53.54 27.79
N THR A 579 7.09 -54.31 28.25
CA THR A 579 7.55 -54.27 29.63
C THR A 579 9.07 -54.09 29.66
N ALA A 580 9.56 -53.24 30.54
CA ALA A 580 10.96 -53.02 30.80
C ALA A 580 11.22 -53.09 32.32
N ALA A 581 12.30 -53.73 32.72
CA ALA A 581 12.73 -53.78 34.14
C ALA A 581 13.45 -52.44 34.46
N LEU A 582 13.16 -51.87 35.61
CA LEU A 582 13.77 -50.69 36.15
C LEU A 582 14.73 -51.05 37.27
N GLU A 583 16.03 -50.88 37.04
CA GLU A 583 17.06 -51.02 38.08
C GLU A 583 17.09 -49.79 38.98
N PRO A 584 17.50 -49.87 40.23
CA PRO A 584 17.80 -48.73 41.07
C PRO A 584 18.80 -47.79 40.34
N GLU A 585 18.59 -46.49 40.45
CA GLU A 585 19.35 -45.42 39.78
C GLU A 585 19.17 -45.36 38.27
N SER A 586 18.29 -46.14 37.66
CA SER A 586 17.92 -45.96 36.24
C SER A 586 17.15 -44.69 36.00
N ILE A 587 17.27 -44.21 34.76
CA ILE A 587 16.57 -43.02 34.24
C ILE A 587 15.76 -43.44 33.03
N VAL A 588 14.48 -43.09 33.03
CA VAL A 588 13.59 -43.19 31.85
C VAL A 588 13.25 -41.80 31.37
N VAL A 589 13.41 -41.57 30.08
CA VAL A 589 13.09 -40.30 29.45
C VAL A 589 12.03 -40.49 28.38
N PHE A 590 10.91 -39.80 28.55
CA PHE A 590 9.84 -39.65 27.57
C PHE A 590 10.01 -38.28 26.90
N TYR A 591 9.80 -38.20 25.59
CA TYR A 591 10.03 -36.98 24.85
C TYR A 591 9.17 -36.92 23.59
N THR A 592 8.79 -35.71 23.16
CA THR A 592 8.16 -35.46 21.86
C THR A 592 9.21 -35.21 20.81
N ASP A 593 8.85 -35.32 19.54
CA ASP A 593 9.73 -35.18 18.40
C ASP A 593 10.35 -33.76 18.28
N GLY A 594 9.72 -32.71 18.84
CA GLY A 594 10.28 -31.38 18.94
C GLY A 594 11.66 -31.29 19.59
N ILE A 595 12.05 -32.30 20.41
CA ILE A 595 13.39 -32.45 20.98
C ILE A 595 14.40 -32.96 19.94
N THR A 596 13.97 -33.78 18.99
CA THR A 596 14.84 -34.47 18.05
C THR A 596 14.80 -33.86 16.64
N GLU A 597 13.72 -33.20 16.28
CA GLU A 597 13.49 -32.65 14.94
C GLU A 597 13.81 -31.16 14.80
N PHE A 598 14.28 -30.50 15.87
CA PHE A 598 14.65 -29.08 15.80
C PHE A 598 15.79 -28.79 14.81
N SER A 599 16.61 -29.81 14.52
CA SER A 599 17.71 -29.73 13.55
C SER A 599 17.47 -30.70 12.39
N ARG A 600 17.98 -30.36 11.20
CA ARG A 600 17.90 -31.22 10.02
C ARG A 600 18.70 -32.51 10.16
N GLU A 601 19.55 -32.64 11.21
CA GLU A 601 20.39 -33.80 11.49
C GLU A 601 19.82 -34.64 12.67
N ILE A 602 18.69 -35.27 12.48
CA ILE A 602 17.95 -36.04 13.49
C ILE A 602 18.87 -37.06 14.20
N GLU A 603 19.70 -37.78 13.46
CA GLU A 603 20.61 -38.77 14.05
C GLU A 603 21.67 -38.16 15.01
N ALA A 604 22.12 -36.94 14.72
CA ALA A 604 23.06 -36.22 15.59
C ALA A 604 22.37 -35.78 16.88
N THR A 605 21.14 -35.31 16.78
CA THR A 605 20.31 -34.89 17.92
C THR A 605 19.95 -36.07 18.82
N GLU A 606 19.57 -37.20 18.26
CA GLU A 606 19.32 -38.43 19.04
C GLU A 606 20.60 -38.92 19.75
N ARG A 607 21.76 -38.83 19.11
CA ARG A 607 23.05 -39.14 19.76
C ARG A 607 23.35 -38.22 20.93
N ALA A 608 23.09 -36.90 20.77
CA ALA A 608 23.25 -35.93 21.84
C ALA A 608 22.31 -36.21 23.01
N LEU A 609 21.05 -36.57 22.74
CA LEU A 609 20.05 -36.94 23.74
C LEU A 609 20.49 -38.15 24.53
N ARG A 610 20.88 -39.23 23.86
CA ARG A 610 21.39 -40.43 24.53
C ARG A 610 22.68 -40.16 25.33
N THR A 611 23.54 -39.29 24.86
CA THR A 611 24.78 -38.92 25.58
C THR A 611 24.45 -38.14 26.85
N ALA A 612 23.51 -37.18 26.77
CA ALA A 612 23.04 -36.42 27.92
C ALA A 612 22.40 -37.33 28.99
N ILE A 613 21.56 -38.30 28.57
CA ILE A 613 20.93 -39.28 29.49
C ILE A 613 22.00 -40.13 30.17
N ASN A 614 22.99 -40.66 29.45
CA ASN A 614 24.08 -41.42 30.05
C ASN A 614 24.86 -40.63 31.08
N ALA A 615 25.10 -39.31 30.80
CA ALA A 615 25.81 -38.46 31.76
C ALA A 615 24.99 -38.27 33.05
N LEU A 616 23.67 -38.18 32.97
CA LEU A 616 22.77 -38.06 34.13
C LEU A 616 22.71 -39.31 35.01
N VAL A 617 22.96 -40.48 34.47
CA VAL A 617 23.07 -41.73 35.28
C VAL A 617 24.30 -41.62 36.17
N THR A 618 25.44 -41.18 35.66
CA THR A 618 26.72 -41.09 36.40
C THR A 618 26.82 -39.85 37.27
N LYS A 619 26.23 -38.72 36.82
CA LYS A 619 26.23 -37.43 37.54
C LYS A 619 24.80 -36.89 37.57
N PRO A 620 24.07 -37.20 38.65
CA PRO A 620 22.71 -36.74 38.81
C PRO A 620 22.59 -35.22 38.82
N SER A 621 21.54 -34.68 38.15
CA SER A 621 21.17 -33.26 38.20
C SER A 621 19.88 -33.13 39.03
N PRO A 622 19.69 -32.05 39.80
CA PRO A 622 18.41 -31.73 40.44
C PRO A 622 17.32 -31.37 39.40
N ARG A 623 17.71 -30.95 38.20
CA ARG A 623 16.82 -30.68 37.07
C ARG A 623 17.27 -31.43 35.82
N PRO A 624 17.00 -32.71 35.72
CA PRO A 624 17.50 -33.57 34.65
C PRO A 624 16.88 -33.18 33.28
N ALA A 625 15.63 -32.78 33.23
CA ALA A 625 14.98 -32.33 31.98
C ALA A 625 15.66 -31.09 31.39
N GLU A 626 15.97 -30.09 32.23
CA GLU A 626 16.69 -28.90 31.82
C GLU A 626 18.14 -29.22 31.41
N ALA A 627 18.81 -30.10 32.09
CA ALA A 627 20.15 -30.55 31.71
C ALA A 627 20.17 -31.25 30.34
N ILE A 628 19.14 -32.04 30.02
CA ILE A 628 18.95 -32.64 28.69
C ILE A 628 18.70 -31.55 27.67
N ARG A 629 17.77 -30.60 27.92
CA ARG A 629 17.49 -29.47 27.03
C ARG A 629 18.77 -28.72 26.67
N GLN A 630 19.55 -28.33 27.68
CA GLN A 630 20.78 -27.57 27.47
C GLN A 630 21.83 -28.37 26.66
N ALA A 631 21.90 -29.68 26.85
CA ALA A 631 22.84 -30.55 26.12
C ALA A 631 22.42 -30.78 24.65
N VAL A 632 21.12 -30.74 24.36
CA VAL A 632 20.55 -31.05 23.03
C VAL A 632 20.28 -29.81 22.24
N LEU A 633 19.58 -28.83 22.80
CA LEU A 633 19.14 -27.62 22.12
C LEU A 633 20.09 -26.42 22.36
N GLY A 634 20.89 -26.44 23.43
CA GLY A 634 21.71 -25.28 23.80
C GLY A 634 20.84 -24.06 24.13
N ASN A 635 21.09 -22.95 23.44
CA ASN A 635 20.30 -21.71 23.57
C ASN A 635 19.29 -21.52 22.43
N GLU A 636 19.13 -22.48 21.55
CA GLU A 636 18.18 -22.38 20.44
C GLU A 636 16.75 -22.73 20.93
N ALA A 637 15.75 -22.02 20.39
CA ALA A 637 14.37 -22.36 20.58
C ALA A 637 13.99 -23.54 19.67
N PRO A 638 13.18 -24.49 20.14
CA PRO A 638 12.71 -25.57 19.28
C PRO A 638 11.84 -25.01 18.14
N GLY A 639 11.88 -25.69 16.99
CA GLY A 639 11.09 -25.34 15.81
C GLY A 639 9.60 -25.75 15.94
N ASP A 640 9.30 -26.69 16.81
CA ASP A 640 7.98 -27.17 17.23
C ASP A 640 7.93 -27.27 18.75
N ASP A 641 6.75 -27.50 19.31
CA ASP A 641 6.61 -27.75 20.74
C ASP A 641 7.46 -28.93 21.16
N ALA A 642 8.00 -28.88 22.37
CA ALA A 642 8.86 -29.93 22.86
C ALA A 642 8.59 -30.24 24.32
N VAL A 643 8.41 -31.49 24.61
CA VAL A 643 8.17 -32.03 25.97
C VAL A 643 9.26 -33.01 26.34
N LEU A 644 9.73 -32.90 27.56
CA LEU A 644 10.57 -33.90 28.25
C LEU A 644 9.93 -34.28 29.57
N VAL A 645 9.78 -35.58 29.83
CA VAL A 645 9.44 -36.09 31.14
C VAL A 645 10.53 -37.09 31.55
N VAL A 646 11.16 -36.83 32.66
CA VAL A 646 12.28 -37.60 33.17
C VAL A 646 11.87 -38.28 34.49
N VAL A 647 12.02 -39.56 34.55
CA VAL A 647 11.79 -40.36 35.76
C VAL A 647 13.08 -41.00 36.18
N ARG A 648 13.54 -40.73 37.39
CA ARG A 648 14.69 -41.39 38.01
C ARG A 648 14.26 -42.33 39.13
N VAL A 649 14.67 -43.57 39.07
CA VAL A 649 14.49 -44.56 40.15
C VAL A 649 15.56 -44.34 41.21
N THR A 650 15.15 -44.12 42.47
CA THR A 650 16.08 -43.94 43.60
C THR A 650 16.49 -45.27 44.21
N PRO A 651 17.68 -45.37 44.83
CA PRO A 651 18.10 -46.59 45.53
C PRO A 651 17.17 -46.95 46.70
N THR A 652 16.92 -48.21 46.87
CA THR A 652 16.11 -48.74 48.02
C THR A 652 16.96 -48.73 49.28
N THR A 653 17.23 -47.63 49.88
CA THR A 653 17.71 -47.57 51.29
C THR A 653 16.52 -47.16 52.15
N GLY A 654 16.25 -47.86 53.16
CA GLY A 654 15.05 -47.80 54.03
C GLY A 654 14.60 -46.39 54.45
N PRO A 655 13.58 -46.26 55.30
CA PRO A 655 12.97 -44.93 55.57
C PRO A 655 14.04 -43.91 55.85
N ILE A 656 13.97 -42.80 55.14
CA ILE A 656 14.87 -41.64 55.37
C ILE A 656 14.57 -41.12 56.77
N THR A 657 15.33 -41.60 57.72
CA THR A 657 15.42 -41.02 59.04
C THR A 657 16.58 -40.04 59.03
N GLY A 658 16.22 -38.79 58.92
CA GLY A 658 17.16 -37.67 59.03
C GLY A 658 17.04 -36.74 57.87
N ASP A 659 16.20 -35.75 58.08
CA ASP A 659 16.16 -34.53 57.26
C ASP A 659 17.51 -33.85 57.31
N GLU A 660 18.33 -33.95 56.22
CA GLU A 660 19.09 -32.78 55.80
C GLU A 660 18.09 -31.88 55.09
N ILE A 661 17.45 -31.01 55.86
CA ILE A 661 16.61 -29.95 55.32
C ILE A 661 17.50 -29.08 54.44
N ASN A 662 17.31 -29.14 53.12
CA ASN A 662 18.01 -28.26 52.17
C ASN A 662 17.50 -26.85 52.43
N LEU A 663 18.31 -26.01 53.07
CA LEU A 663 17.97 -24.65 53.46
C LEU A 663 18.20 -23.62 52.34
N ARG A 664 18.62 -24.09 51.17
CA ARG A 664 18.91 -23.22 50.04
C ARG A 664 18.42 -23.85 48.74
N GLN A 665 17.64 -23.10 47.98
CA GLN A 665 17.10 -23.51 46.67
C GLN A 665 17.14 -22.36 45.67
N SER A 666 17.40 -22.69 44.39
CA SER A 666 17.47 -21.70 43.31
C SER A 666 16.56 -22.08 42.14
N TRP A 667 16.06 -21.08 41.46
CA TRP A 667 15.21 -21.16 40.28
C TRP A 667 15.78 -20.27 39.19
N SER A 668 15.62 -20.69 37.92
CA SER A 668 16.02 -19.92 36.74
C SER A 668 14.89 -19.94 35.72
N PHE A 669 14.51 -18.80 35.20
CA PHE A 669 13.50 -18.64 34.17
C PHE A 669 13.78 -17.45 33.27
N HIS A 670 13.16 -17.38 32.11
CA HIS A 670 13.25 -16.24 31.20
C HIS A 670 12.08 -15.29 31.44
N SER A 671 12.37 -13.97 31.61
CA SER A 671 11.36 -12.98 31.93
C SER A 671 10.24 -12.84 30.90
N SER A 672 10.52 -13.13 29.63
CA SER A 672 9.50 -13.13 28.56
C SER A 672 8.44 -14.23 28.71
N HIS A 673 8.64 -15.20 29.60
CA HIS A 673 7.70 -16.28 29.86
C HIS A 673 6.96 -16.04 31.18
N ALA A 674 5.84 -15.32 31.12
CA ALA A 674 4.99 -15.00 32.29
C ALA A 674 4.60 -16.25 33.11
N TYR A 675 4.41 -17.40 32.44
CA TYR A 675 4.13 -18.68 33.11
C TYR A 675 5.31 -19.17 33.95
N SER A 676 6.54 -19.05 33.44
CA SER A 676 7.73 -19.48 34.16
C SER A 676 7.97 -18.64 35.42
N ALA A 677 7.66 -17.37 35.38
CA ALA A 677 7.70 -16.48 36.58
C ALA A 677 6.62 -16.86 37.59
N HIS A 678 5.43 -17.21 37.14
CA HIS A 678 4.33 -17.66 38.00
C HIS A 678 4.64 -19.00 38.65
N SER A 679 5.18 -19.95 37.89
CA SER A 679 5.64 -21.24 38.41
C SER A 679 6.77 -21.07 39.45
N ALA A 680 7.75 -20.21 39.13
CA ALA A 680 8.84 -19.89 40.05
C ALA A 680 8.30 -19.29 41.38
N ARG A 681 7.34 -18.35 41.32
CA ARG A 681 6.67 -17.80 42.50
C ARG A 681 6.04 -18.89 43.34
N HIS A 682 5.28 -19.76 42.72
CA HIS A 682 4.59 -20.84 43.41
C HIS A 682 5.58 -21.83 44.09
N GLU A 683 6.61 -22.23 43.40
CA GLU A 683 7.65 -23.13 43.94
C GLU A 683 8.45 -22.49 45.07
N VAL A 684 8.76 -21.20 44.93
CA VAL A 684 9.41 -20.41 45.98
C VAL A 684 8.55 -20.34 47.24
N MET A 685 7.26 -20.08 47.05
CA MET A 685 6.33 -20.03 48.19
C MET A 685 6.16 -21.44 48.88
N GLN A 686 6.08 -22.50 48.08
CA GLN A 686 6.07 -23.89 48.64
C GLN A 686 7.35 -24.23 49.43
N PHE A 687 8.51 -23.74 48.94
CA PHE A 687 9.78 -23.91 49.65
C PHE A 687 9.77 -23.17 50.98
N ILE A 688 9.29 -21.91 50.97
CA ILE A 688 9.15 -21.05 52.18
C ILE A 688 8.17 -21.68 53.17
N GLU A 689 6.99 -22.07 52.69
CA GLU A 689 5.93 -22.65 53.52
C GLU A 689 6.36 -23.94 54.25
N ARG A 690 7.17 -24.81 53.60
CA ARG A 690 7.71 -26.02 54.24
C ARG A 690 8.63 -25.76 55.40
N LEU A 691 9.32 -24.60 55.41
CA LEU A 691 10.34 -24.26 56.40
C LEU A 691 9.84 -23.28 57.44
N ALA A 692 8.72 -22.62 57.20
CA ALA A 692 8.15 -21.56 58.02
C ALA A 692 7.51 -22.10 59.31
N GLY A 693 7.60 -21.36 60.37
CA GLY A 693 6.89 -21.62 61.63
C GLY A 693 5.37 -21.46 61.48
N ALA A 694 4.62 -22.11 62.37
CA ALA A 694 3.14 -22.11 62.29
C ALA A 694 2.51 -20.71 62.37
N ASP A 695 3.20 -19.73 62.94
CA ASP A 695 2.74 -18.37 63.07
C ASP A 695 3.39 -17.41 62.05
N ALA A 696 4.03 -17.92 60.99
CA ALA A 696 4.71 -17.08 59.97
C ALA A 696 3.71 -16.35 59.08
N ASP A 697 3.95 -15.08 58.87
CA ASP A 697 3.14 -14.27 57.92
C ASP A 697 3.51 -14.56 56.44
N LEU A 698 2.96 -15.65 55.95
CA LEU A 698 3.16 -16.10 54.58
C LEU A 698 2.55 -15.15 53.54
N PHE A 699 1.49 -14.40 53.92
CA PHE A 699 0.85 -13.45 53.03
C PHE A 699 1.80 -12.32 52.68
N THR A 700 2.48 -11.76 53.71
CA THR A 700 3.49 -10.68 53.47
C THR A 700 4.67 -11.20 52.66
N ALA A 701 5.14 -12.43 52.90
CA ALA A 701 6.21 -13.06 52.14
C ALA A 701 5.81 -13.24 50.66
N GLU A 702 4.59 -13.73 50.40
CA GLU A 702 4.06 -13.93 49.05
C GLU A 702 3.90 -12.61 48.29
N LEU A 703 3.46 -11.52 48.96
CA LEU A 703 3.35 -10.21 48.38
C LEU A 703 4.73 -9.69 47.95
N ILE A 704 5.74 -9.78 48.85
CA ILE A 704 7.11 -9.35 48.54
C ILE A 704 7.70 -10.12 47.36
N VAL A 705 7.60 -11.46 47.35
CA VAL A 705 8.11 -12.30 46.27
C VAL A 705 7.37 -11.99 44.96
N GLY A 706 6.04 -11.78 45.00
CA GLY A 706 5.22 -11.41 43.87
C GLY A 706 5.65 -10.09 43.21
N GLU A 707 5.88 -9.06 44.00
CA GLU A 707 6.30 -7.73 43.54
C GLU A 707 7.73 -7.75 42.95
N ILE A 708 8.65 -8.49 43.54
CA ILE A 708 10.01 -8.64 43.01
C ILE A 708 9.96 -9.30 41.62
N LEU A 709 9.19 -10.38 41.50
CA LEU A 709 9.08 -11.11 40.22
C LEU A 709 8.33 -10.29 39.17
N ALA A 710 7.27 -9.59 39.53
CA ALA A 710 6.53 -8.71 38.62
C ALA A 710 7.45 -7.63 38.03
N ASN A 711 8.20 -6.91 38.88
CA ASN A 711 9.15 -5.91 38.45
C ASN A 711 10.23 -6.49 37.52
N THR A 712 10.74 -7.70 37.84
CA THR A 712 11.77 -8.32 37.02
C THR A 712 11.24 -8.73 35.64
N VAL A 713 10.01 -9.25 35.58
CA VAL A 713 9.35 -9.62 34.29
C VAL A 713 9.09 -8.39 33.44
N GLU A 714 8.66 -7.29 34.05
CA GLU A 714 8.26 -6.08 33.34
C GLU A 714 9.45 -5.25 32.83
N HIS A 715 10.55 -5.20 33.60
CA HIS A 715 11.64 -4.26 33.34
C HIS A 715 12.98 -4.90 32.96
N ALA A 716 13.13 -6.23 33.07
CA ALA A 716 14.40 -6.92 32.82
C ALA A 716 14.23 -8.06 31.81
N PRO A 717 14.27 -7.77 30.48
CA PRO A 717 14.20 -8.83 29.48
C PRO A 717 15.44 -9.72 29.55
N GLY A 718 15.24 -11.05 29.68
CA GLY A 718 16.33 -12.02 29.66
C GLY A 718 16.20 -13.10 30.73
N LEU A 719 17.32 -13.77 31.01
CA LEU A 719 17.41 -14.83 32.01
C LEU A 719 17.35 -14.23 33.42
N VAL A 720 16.49 -14.78 34.27
CA VAL A 720 16.34 -14.41 35.68
C VAL A 720 16.72 -15.61 36.54
N ASN A 721 17.64 -15.41 37.47
CA ASN A 721 18.01 -16.39 38.48
C ASN A 721 17.50 -15.94 39.85
N MET A 722 16.73 -16.75 40.50
CA MET A 722 16.21 -16.52 41.85
C MET A 722 16.75 -17.58 42.81
N GLU A 723 17.15 -17.20 44.00
CA GLU A 723 17.64 -18.07 45.05
C GLU A 723 17.01 -17.70 46.39
N VAL A 724 16.59 -18.69 47.15
CA VAL A 724 16.18 -18.50 48.55
C VAL A 724 17.18 -19.28 49.41
N ASP A 725 17.81 -18.54 50.35
CA ASP A 725 18.71 -19.11 51.34
C ASP A 725 18.11 -18.86 52.72
N TRP A 726 17.81 -19.96 53.45
CA TRP A 726 17.29 -19.92 54.80
C TRP A 726 18.27 -20.52 55.82
N SER A 727 19.57 -20.36 55.58
CA SER A 727 20.61 -20.85 56.47
C SER A 727 20.66 -20.06 57.79
N ASP A 728 20.18 -18.83 57.79
CA ASP A 728 20.07 -17.91 58.93
C ASP A 728 18.66 -17.85 59.54
N ALA A 729 18.45 -16.93 60.49
CA ALA A 729 17.17 -16.81 61.23
C ALA A 729 15.97 -16.40 60.32
N ALA A 730 16.20 -15.68 59.23
CA ALA A 730 15.19 -15.25 58.29
C ALA A 730 15.63 -15.60 56.85
N PRO A 731 14.69 -15.98 55.96
CA PRO A 731 15.02 -16.33 54.57
C PRO A 731 15.47 -15.11 53.76
N VAL A 732 16.54 -15.28 53.00
CA VAL A 732 17.10 -14.30 52.07
C VAL A 732 16.73 -14.69 50.66
N VAL A 733 15.97 -13.87 50.01
CA VAL A 733 15.60 -14.02 48.57
C VAL A 733 16.57 -13.17 47.74
N THR A 734 17.31 -13.78 46.84
CA THR A 734 18.17 -13.08 45.87
C THR A 734 17.65 -13.29 44.45
N VAL A 735 17.41 -12.21 43.73
CA VAL A 735 17.02 -12.25 42.31
C VAL A 735 18.10 -11.52 41.50
N VAL A 736 18.57 -12.20 40.45
CA VAL A 736 19.57 -11.65 39.51
C VAL A 736 18.98 -11.71 38.11
N ASP A 737 18.90 -10.58 37.44
CA ASP A 737 18.47 -10.48 36.03
C ASP A 737 19.63 -10.07 35.11
N THR A 738 19.41 -10.24 33.80
CA THR A 738 20.35 -9.83 32.74
C THR A 738 19.87 -8.58 31.97
N GLY A 739 18.96 -7.82 32.55
CA GLY A 739 18.40 -6.61 31.95
C GLY A 739 19.36 -5.42 31.88
N PRO A 740 18.89 -4.25 31.46
CA PRO A 740 19.74 -3.06 31.28
C PRO A 740 20.31 -2.46 32.58
N GLY A 741 19.90 -2.97 33.75
CA GLY A 741 20.23 -2.42 35.05
C GLY A 741 19.38 -1.19 35.44
N LEU A 742 19.32 -0.90 36.74
CA LEU A 742 18.60 0.28 37.27
C LEU A 742 19.55 1.48 37.38
N GLU A 743 19.22 2.62 36.76
CA GLU A 743 20.03 3.84 36.89
C GLU A 743 20.06 4.41 38.33
N LYS A 744 18.99 4.27 39.07
CA LYS A 744 18.87 4.58 40.52
C LYS A 744 17.73 3.77 41.14
N PHE A 745 18.00 3.14 42.27
CA PHE A 745 16.96 2.56 43.10
C PHE A 745 16.32 3.68 43.95
N VAL A 746 15.15 4.15 43.59
CA VAL A 746 14.36 5.15 44.32
C VAL A 746 13.00 4.54 44.65
N ALA A 747 12.85 4.03 45.86
CA ALA A 747 11.56 3.54 46.38
C ALA A 747 10.84 4.71 47.09
N LEU A 748 10.19 5.57 46.32
CA LEU A 748 9.30 6.64 46.79
C LEU A 748 7.88 6.30 46.37
N LEU A 749 6.90 6.73 47.18
CA LEU A 749 5.50 6.71 46.77
C LEU A 749 5.32 7.64 45.56
N PRO A 750 4.60 7.24 44.52
CA PRO A 750 4.21 8.14 43.46
C PRO A 750 3.41 9.32 44.02
N ASP A 751 3.60 10.52 43.44
CA ASP A 751 2.87 11.74 43.85
C ASP A 751 1.35 11.67 43.58
N ASP A 752 0.90 10.75 42.75
CA ASP A 752 -0.50 10.50 42.43
C ASP A 752 -0.98 9.18 43.05
N GLU A 753 -1.96 9.27 43.95
CA GLU A 753 -2.55 8.14 44.68
C GLU A 753 -3.27 7.13 43.78
N LEU A 754 -3.49 7.41 42.49
CA LEU A 754 -4.23 6.58 41.52
C LEU A 754 -3.33 5.83 40.53
N THR A 755 -2.02 6.10 40.48
CA THR A 755 -1.10 5.37 39.58
C THR A 755 -0.74 4.01 40.18
N GLU A 756 -0.93 2.93 39.42
CA GLU A 756 -0.52 1.57 39.81
C GLU A 756 0.99 1.35 39.64
N ASP A 757 1.66 2.10 38.77
CA ASP A 757 3.09 1.97 38.47
C ASP A 757 3.96 2.58 39.60
N GLY A 758 5.00 1.84 40.02
CA GLY A 758 6.00 2.28 40.99
C GLY A 758 5.70 1.97 42.48
N ARG A 759 4.54 1.39 42.80
CA ARG A 759 4.20 1.01 44.20
C ARG A 759 4.88 -0.29 44.65
N GLY A 760 5.21 -1.17 43.72
CA GLY A 760 5.73 -2.50 44.03
C GLY A 760 7.04 -2.45 44.83
N LEU A 761 8.03 -1.68 44.39
CA LEU A 761 9.31 -1.53 45.08
C LEU A 761 9.19 -0.79 46.42
N PHE A 762 8.23 0.12 46.58
CA PHE A 762 7.92 0.77 47.85
C PHE A 762 7.33 -0.25 48.84
N LEU A 763 6.45 -1.14 48.39
CA LEU A 763 5.90 -2.21 49.22
C LEU A 763 6.98 -3.17 49.69
N VAL A 764 7.86 -3.62 48.75
CA VAL A 764 8.99 -4.49 49.10
C VAL A 764 9.86 -3.84 50.17
N LYS A 765 10.22 -2.57 50.00
CA LYS A 765 11.08 -1.83 50.97
C LYS A 765 10.39 -1.63 52.34
N THR A 766 9.05 -1.50 52.35
CA THR A 766 8.28 -1.25 53.58
C THR A 766 8.03 -2.52 54.37
N LEU A 767 7.83 -3.64 53.71
CA LEU A 767 7.41 -4.91 54.29
C LEU A 767 8.58 -5.88 54.57
N ALA A 768 9.68 -5.78 53.86
CA ALA A 768 10.85 -6.61 54.05
C ALA A 768 11.70 -6.14 55.24
N ASN A 769 12.42 -7.03 55.90
CA ASN A 769 13.35 -6.70 56.96
C ASN A 769 14.56 -5.93 56.46
N GLU A 770 15.08 -6.27 55.26
CA GLU A 770 16.19 -5.61 54.61
C GLU A 770 16.06 -5.79 53.07
N VAL A 771 16.42 -4.74 52.33
CA VAL A 771 16.47 -4.74 50.86
C VAL A 771 17.79 -4.14 50.42
N ARG A 772 18.55 -4.86 49.62
CA ARG A 772 19.78 -4.40 48.94
C ARG A 772 19.63 -4.56 47.46
N VAL A 773 20.03 -3.54 46.70
CA VAL A 773 20.04 -3.57 45.24
C VAL A 773 21.41 -3.19 44.74
N GLU A 774 22.03 -4.07 43.98
CA GLU A 774 23.30 -3.88 43.30
C GLU A 774 22.98 -3.88 41.79
N SER A 775 23.29 -2.79 41.11
CA SER A 775 23.05 -2.68 39.66
C SER A 775 24.32 -2.20 39.00
N ASP A 776 24.72 -2.86 37.91
CA ASP A 776 25.84 -2.46 37.05
C ASP A 776 25.30 -2.19 35.65
N GLN A 777 25.51 -0.97 35.12
CA GLN A 777 24.96 -0.58 33.82
C GLN A 777 25.47 -1.52 32.72
N GLY A 778 24.53 -2.27 32.11
CA GLY A 778 24.80 -3.22 31.04
C GLY A 778 25.01 -4.68 31.48
N TYR A 779 24.96 -4.98 32.77
CA TYR A 779 25.18 -6.34 33.31
C TYR A 779 24.02 -6.87 34.19
N GLY A 780 22.91 -6.14 34.28
CA GLY A 780 21.71 -6.54 35.00
C GLY A 780 21.60 -5.98 36.44
N THR A 781 20.57 -6.45 37.16
CA THR A 781 20.32 -6.05 38.54
C THR A 781 20.36 -7.27 39.45
N LYS A 782 21.00 -7.16 40.59
CA LYS A 782 20.92 -8.10 41.70
C LYS A 782 20.18 -7.48 42.84
N MET A 783 19.02 -8.00 43.21
CA MET A 783 18.21 -7.63 44.33
C MET A 783 18.26 -8.70 45.42
N THR A 784 18.59 -8.32 46.62
CA THR A 784 18.61 -9.21 47.80
C THR A 784 17.63 -8.69 48.83
N VAL A 785 16.70 -9.52 49.27
CA VAL A 785 15.60 -9.16 50.17
C VAL A 785 15.52 -10.15 51.32
N VAL A 786 15.52 -9.69 52.56
CA VAL A 786 15.31 -10.51 53.75
C VAL A 786 13.83 -10.47 54.12
N LEU A 787 13.16 -11.62 54.04
CA LEU A 787 11.74 -11.71 54.34
C LEU A 787 11.44 -11.60 55.85
N PRO A 788 10.27 -11.05 56.25
CA PRO A 788 9.91 -10.84 57.64
C PRO A 788 9.28 -12.10 58.29
N ILE A 789 9.82 -13.25 58.00
CA ILE A 789 9.35 -14.54 58.57
C ILE A 789 10.47 -15.28 59.21
N ALA A 790 10.13 -16.16 60.18
CA ALA A 790 11.09 -16.99 60.93
C ALA A 790 10.88 -18.44 60.58
N ARG A 791 11.97 -19.19 60.72
CA ARG A 791 11.95 -20.69 60.55
C ARG A 791 11.21 -21.36 61.69
N ALA A 792 10.56 -22.53 61.38
CA ALA A 792 9.86 -23.40 62.34
C ALA A 792 10.78 -23.94 63.44
#